data_9fe44a7536c326768f09f4e4d90e1ca2
#
_entry.id   9fe44a7536c326768f09f4e4d90e1ca2
#
_cell.length_a   1.000
_cell.length_b   1.000
_cell.length_c   1.000
_cell.angle_alpha   90.00
_cell.angle_beta   90.00
_cell.angle_gamma   90.00
#
_symmetry.space_group_name_H-M   'P 1'
#
loop_
_entity.id
_entity.type
_entity.pdbx_description
1 polymer ?
#
loop_
_entity_poly.entity_id
_entity_poly.type
_entity_poly.pdbx_seq_one_letter_code
_entity_poly.pdbx_strand_id
1 'polypeptide(L)'
;MTNSKYIYIIFAIIALLFCTSAASQDLPKMPVDKAVVSGVLPNGTNYYVVANSDTRGMADFALVQKSGSTFADKVPTSEISDRLLSSLPALDSLSPRKFFRRNGVVPNDGRFMSSKNDAAIFRFGNIALAGNASMLDSTLLVLMGMVQSTVDFEDEFIRSCYAPSECAIIVSGDVKAADVVEKIKMLSYMIPTQKSVERGEYQWSDKETSFKVIPSKGATSEIKVSWKMAATPTQYLGTIQPAVHAKLINELGYIASDRIKRAFESKNLAIGKVKYGHYSTSVTGSDEEFWMSFVVGADACVEAVATISEVLSSISLEGVSVAEQNRAHNCFMHKMFNKTTRSVRKDSEYVDMCINAFLNGAVPMPQSQLYDFYASKEVSESVEVSMLNRMASSVMTIDKNLEVVCRVGVAADSLESAFISSWGKPSVVAPATDIHVSDTLLNLASTHKLPVTMIRNEHLSGGHLWTFANGVRVAYKRMDTGGKVYWALGLNGGYGNIKDLSKGEGAFVGDMLRLNKVAGMPWDDFVHYLEGQGVYLEAKVGLYTTILKGTAYNDGLPMLMRSLKAIAAEREFDESAFAAYMRGEWLRQEESIASSNVVIDSLMCPGYKYSPIKTSGKLSRNLIPKAEKFYDKLFSKVNDGVIVIVGDQDESIIRKQLRECLGEFATEKSAPVRPLISYQPTSGSMTHITEGERNAVYMAMSIPMPLTLKNYVTSEVAGMLLNNYISSSLVGTGMYAKVYWDTRIAPHERFSVLVVLEDVEGLDKAGEEENARSAVRKVLSEQGVADIVDSQMKACKDWLKHNHSVRKNNPQYWVDAMLLRYLEGKDLTTGYDNEMDNVTAENVKSLLTSLSNASKVEYIIRKK
;
A
#
# COMPACT_ATOMS: atom_id res chain seq x y z
N MET A 1 -21.95 -31.05 -20.48
CA MET A 1 -23.28 -30.43 -20.22
C MET A 1 -23.23 -29.26 -19.23
N THR A 2 -22.10 -28.96 -18.63
CA THR A 2 -21.90 -27.83 -17.67
C THR A 2 -21.55 -26.51 -18.34
N ASN A 3 -20.91 -26.50 -19.52
CA ASN A 3 -20.47 -25.26 -20.20
C ASN A 3 -21.61 -24.38 -20.75
N SER A 4 -22.78 -24.96 -21.05
CA SER A 4 -23.89 -24.19 -21.65
C SER A 4 -24.56 -23.23 -20.65
N LYS A 5 -24.59 -23.58 -19.37
CA LYS A 5 -25.22 -22.72 -18.34
C LYS A 5 -24.42 -21.44 -18.07
N TYR A 6 -23.09 -21.50 -18.08
CA TYR A 6 -22.24 -20.35 -17.82
C TYR A 6 -22.22 -19.33 -18.98
N ILE A 7 -22.31 -19.79 -20.22
CA ILE A 7 -22.42 -18.91 -21.39
C ILE A 7 -23.73 -18.09 -21.34
N TYR A 8 -24.85 -18.70 -20.93
CA TYR A 8 -26.12 -17.96 -20.73
C TYR A 8 -26.04 -16.96 -19.57
N ILE A 9 -25.30 -17.29 -18.50
CA ILE A 9 -25.10 -16.41 -17.34
C ILE A 9 -24.30 -15.16 -17.75
N ILE A 10 -23.33 -15.29 -18.62
CA ILE A 10 -22.47 -14.20 -19.11
C ILE A 10 -23.25 -13.28 -20.05
N PHE A 11 -24.08 -13.84 -20.96
CA PHE A 11 -25.00 -13.04 -21.77
C PHE A 11 -26.00 -12.29 -20.90
N ALA A 12 -26.43 -12.86 -19.79
CA ALA A 12 -27.29 -12.21 -18.82
C ALA A 12 -26.62 -11.06 -18.06
N ILE A 13 -25.33 -11.21 -17.70
CA ILE A 13 -24.54 -10.12 -17.09
C ILE A 13 -24.39 -8.97 -18.08
N ILE A 14 -24.13 -9.25 -19.35
CA ILE A 14 -24.02 -8.26 -20.42
C ILE A 14 -25.35 -7.51 -20.59
N ALA A 15 -26.48 -8.22 -20.58
CA ALA A 15 -27.80 -7.61 -20.72
C ALA A 15 -28.17 -6.76 -19.49
N LEU A 16 -27.79 -7.19 -18.28
CA LEU A 16 -28.12 -6.50 -17.01
C LEU A 16 -27.25 -5.28 -16.72
N LEU A 17 -26.01 -5.22 -17.21
CA LEU A 17 -25.16 -4.04 -17.07
C LEU A 17 -25.70 -2.82 -17.84
N PHE A 18 -26.56 -3.04 -18.84
CA PHE A 18 -26.98 -1.99 -19.79
C PHE A 18 -28.49 -1.94 -20.07
N CYS A 19 -29.31 -2.81 -19.46
CA CYS A 19 -30.75 -2.83 -19.70
C CYS A 19 -31.56 -2.70 -18.39
N THR A 20 -32.37 -1.68 -18.30
CA THR A 20 -33.28 -1.41 -17.17
C THR A 20 -34.54 -2.29 -17.14
N SER A 21 -34.64 -3.30 -18.01
CA SER A 21 -35.87 -4.13 -18.13
C SER A 21 -35.63 -5.56 -18.62
N ALA A 22 -34.64 -6.27 -18.10
CA ALA A 22 -34.50 -7.70 -18.39
C ALA A 22 -34.98 -8.53 -17.20
N ALA A 23 -35.72 -9.60 -17.49
CA ALA A 23 -36.22 -10.55 -16.50
C ALA A 23 -35.16 -10.99 -15.52
N SER A 24 -35.52 -11.06 -14.23
CA SER A 24 -34.68 -11.51 -13.11
C SER A 24 -34.07 -12.88 -13.43
N GLN A 25 -32.83 -12.87 -13.89
CA GLN A 25 -32.01 -14.08 -13.89
C GLN A 25 -31.25 -14.13 -12.57
N ASP A 26 -31.29 -15.29 -11.90
CA ASP A 26 -30.53 -15.55 -10.68
C ASP A 26 -29.03 -15.56 -11.01
N LEU A 27 -28.37 -14.41 -10.78
CA LEU A 27 -26.91 -14.31 -10.90
C LEU A 27 -26.23 -15.13 -9.80
N PRO A 28 -25.06 -15.74 -10.07
CA PRO A 28 -24.31 -16.46 -9.06
C PRO A 28 -23.97 -15.54 -7.89
N LYS A 29 -24.20 -16.03 -6.67
CA LYS A 29 -23.83 -15.35 -5.44
C LYS A 29 -22.35 -15.54 -5.16
N MET A 30 -21.74 -14.50 -4.62
CA MET A 30 -20.34 -14.55 -4.16
C MET A 30 -20.25 -15.28 -2.81
N PRO A 31 -19.25 -16.14 -2.59
CA PRO A 31 -19.07 -16.82 -1.31
C PRO A 31 -18.60 -15.85 -0.22
N VAL A 32 -19.21 -15.96 0.97
CA VAL A 32 -18.82 -15.18 2.15
C VAL A 32 -17.63 -15.85 2.84
N ASP A 33 -16.70 -15.04 3.35
CA ASP A 33 -15.57 -15.52 4.18
C ASP A 33 -16.09 -16.20 5.45
N LYS A 34 -15.74 -17.45 5.65
CA LYS A 34 -16.17 -18.25 6.82
C LYS A 34 -15.61 -17.69 8.14
N ALA A 35 -14.56 -16.88 8.10
CA ALA A 35 -14.01 -16.21 9.27
C ALA A 35 -14.92 -15.07 9.77
N VAL A 36 -15.82 -14.56 8.92
CA VAL A 36 -16.72 -13.47 9.28
C VAL A 36 -18.02 -13.99 9.88
N VAL A 37 -18.22 -13.71 11.15
CA VAL A 37 -19.49 -13.97 11.85
C VAL A 37 -20.27 -12.66 11.88
N SER A 38 -21.45 -12.62 11.25
CA SER A 38 -22.26 -11.40 11.14
C SER A 38 -23.73 -11.68 11.48
N GLY A 39 -24.44 -10.63 11.87
CA GLY A 39 -25.87 -10.72 12.17
C GLY A 39 -26.44 -9.39 12.66
N VAL A 40 -27.64 -9.44 13.21
CA VAL A 40 -28.38 -8.31 13.76
C VAL A 40 -28.68 -8.57 15.23
N LEU A 41 -28.39 -7.60 16.09
CA LEU A 41 -28.67 -7.66 17.52
C LEU A 41 -30.17 -7.39 17.81
N PRO A 42 -30.70 -7.75 19.01
CA PRO A 42 -32.09 -7.52 19.36
C PRO A 42 -32.57 -6.07 19.22
N ASN A 43 -31.68 -5.09 19.43
CA ASN A 43 -32.00 -3.65 19.25
C ASN A 43 -31.92 -3.16 17.79
N GLY A 44 -31.57 -4.04 16.85
CA GLY A 44 -31.41 -3.69 15.43
C GLY A 44 -29.96 -3.41 14.99
N THR A 45 -29.01 -3.23 15.91
CA THR A 45 -27.60 -2.97 15.55
C THR A 45 -26.99 -4.15 14.80
N ASN A 46 -26.33 -3.87 13.69
CA ASN A 46 -25.61 -4.89 12.93
C ASN A 46 -24.28 -5.22 13.61
N TYR A 47 -23.77 -6.42 13.41
CA TYR A 47 -22.44 -6.78 13.90
C TYR A 47 -21.67 -7.63 12.89
N TYR A 48 -20.33 -7.47 12.93
CA TYR A 48 -19.37 -8.28 12.20
C TYR A 48 -18.22 -8.59 13.14
N VAL A 49 -17.94 -9.88 13.35
CA VAL A 49 -16.87 -10.34 14.23
C VAL A 49 -15.97 -11.30 13.47
N VAL A 50 -14.68 -11.04 13.48
CA VAL A 50 -13.66 -11.85 12.83
C VAL A 50 -12.66 -12.32 13.88
N ALA A 51 -12.59 -13.62 14.12
CA ALA A 51 -11.54 -14.21 14.93
C ALA A 51 -10.26 -14.30 14.09
N ASN A 52 -9.26 -13.51 14.40
CA ASN A 52 -7.97 -13.47 13.73
C ASN A 52 -6.85 -13.75 14.73
N SER A 53 -6.41 -15.00 14.82
CA SER A 53 -5.36 -15.44 15.74
C SER A 53 -3.96 -14.97 15.35
N ASP A 54 -3.80 -14.44 14.15
CA ASP A 54 -2.51 -13.95 13.66
C ASP A 54 -2.04 -12.67 14.38
N THR A 55 -2.97 -11.97 15.04
CA THR A 55 -2.71 -10.74 15.82
C THR A 55 -2.81 -10.97 17.33
N ARG A 56 -2.09 -11.98 17.81
CA ARG A 56 -2.14 -12.46 19.19
C ARG A 56 -2.20 -11.35 20.24
N GLY A 57 -3.26 -11.38 21.06
CA GLY A 57 -3.46 -10.46 22.16
C GLY A 57 -3.89 -9.05 21.77
N MET A 58 -4.22 -8.83 20.51
CA MET A 58 -4.65 -7.53 19.98
C MET A 58 -5.98 -7.67 19.24
N ALA A 59 -6.74 -6.56 19.15
CA ALA A 59 -7.91 -6.48 18.28
C ALA A 59 -8.17 -5.04 17.81
N ASP A 60 -8.79 -4.94 16.64
CA ASP A 60 -9.30 -3.70 16.06
C ASP A 60 -10.83 -3.66 16.20
N PHE A 61 -11.34 -2.48 16.51
CA PHE A 61 -12.76 -2.25 16.67
C PHE A 61 -13.20 -1.07 15.80
N ALA A 62 -14.43 -1.14 15.30
CA ALA A 62 -15.07 0.01 14.68
C ALA A 62 -16.55 0.09 15.04
N LEU A 63 -17.03 1.32 15.15
CA LEU A 63 -18.45 1.64 15.09
C LEU A 63 -18.70 2.40 13.82
N VAL A 64 -19.64 1.95 13.01
CA VAL A 64 -20.03 2.56 11.73
C VAL A 64 -21.46 3.01 11.82
N GLN A 65 -21.74 4.24 11.41
CA GLN A 65 -23.07 4.81 11.38
C GLN A 65 -23.38 5.31 9.96
N LYS A 66 -24.53 4.92 9.42
CA LYS A 66 -25.02 5.35 8.09
C LYS A 66 -25.55 6.79 8.12
N SER A 67 -24.76 7.69 8.67
CA SER A 67 -25.11 9.12 8.76
C SER A 67 -23.86 9.94 8.47
N GLY A 68 -23.77 10.43 7.23
CA GLY A 68 -22.64 11.21 6.74
C GLY A 68 -23.07 12.61 6.28
N SER A 69 -22.22 13.25 5.47
CA SER A 69 -22.43 14.61 4.96
C SER A 69 -23.65 14.76 4.04
N THR A 70 -24.22 13.66 3.54
CA THR A 70 -25.47 13.68 2.74
C THR A 70 -26.65 14.29 3.52
N PHE A 71 -26.60 14.23 4.84
CA PHE A 71 -27.57 14.86 5.73
C PHE A 71 -27.06 16.15 6.36
N ALA A 72 -25.91 16.70 5.90
CA ALA A 72 -25.19 17.79 6.55
C ALA A 72 -26.04 19.05 6.75
N ASP A 73 -27.02 19.32 5.87
CA ASP A 73 -27.93 20.43 6.00
C ASP A 73 -28.92 20.31 7.17
N LYS A 74 -29.17 19.08 7.64
CA LYS A 74 -30.13 18.76 8.71
C LYS A 74 -29.48 18.09 9.92
N VAL A 75 -28.32 17.45 9.71
CA VAL A 75 -27.60 16.66 10.73
C VAL A 75 -26.14 17.10 10.78
N PRO A 76 -25.70 17.76 11.86
CA PRO A 76 -24.31 18.17 12.01
C PRO A 76 -23.42 16.98 12.40
N THR A 77 -23.14 16.09 11.45
CA THR A 77 -22.46 14.81 11.67
C THR A 77 -21.11 14.96 12.38
N SER A 78 -20.33 15.98 12.05
CA SER A 78 -19.02 16.20 12.70
C SER A 78 -19.18 16.60 14.17
N GLU A 79 -20.16 17.47 14.47
CA GLU A 79 -20.44 17.91 15.85
C GLU A 79 -20.98 16.76 16.71
N ILE A 80 -21.92 15.97 16.15
CA ILE A 80 -22.46 14.77 16.82
C ILE A 80 -21.34 13.77 17.09
N SER A 81 -20.48 13.51 16.09
CA SER A 81 -19.36 12.61 16.24
C SER A 81 -18.35 13.07 17.29
N ASP A 82 -18.06 14.36 17.35
CA ASP A 82 -17.19 14.92 18.36
C ASP A 82 -17.83 14.83 19.76
N ARG A 83 -19.14 15.06 19.88
CA ARG A 83 -19.89 14.87 21.13
C ARG A 83 -19.79 13.41 21.60
N LEU A 84 -20.01 12.43 20.72
CA LEU A 84 -19.93 11.00 21.04
C LEU A 84 -18.51 10.58 21.50
N LEU A 85 -17.47 11.20 20.97
CA LEU A 85 -16.09 10.95 21.40
C LEU A 85 -15.72 11.68 22.69
N SER A 86 -16.41 12.78 23.02
CA SER A 86 -16.07 13.64 24.15
C SER A 86 -16.77 13.23 25.43
N SER A 87 -18.03 12.78 25.36
CA SER A 87 -18.80 12.43 26.55
C SER A 87 -19.97 11.49 26.19
N LEU A 88 -20.11 10.41 26.96
CA LEU A 88 -21.25 9.48 26.90
C LEU A 88 -22.10 9.61 28.16
N PRO A 89 -23.24 10.30 28.12
CA PRO A 89 -24.14 10.42 29.28
C PRO A 89 -24.54 9.05 29.86
N ALA A 90 -24.79 8.06 28.98
CA ALA A 90 -25.16 6.70 29.39
C ALA A 90 -24.08 5.98 30.23
N LEU A 91 -22.86 6.46 30.27
CA LEU A 91 -21.73 5.90 31.00
C LEU A 91 -21.07 6.96 31.90
N ASP A 92 -21.86 7.64 32.73
CA ASP A 92 -21.41 8.65 33.67
C ASP A 92 -20.52 9.73 33.06
N SER A 93 -20.85 10.18 31.85
CA SER A 93 -20.08 11.15 31.05
C SER A 93 -18.66 10.69 30.72
N LEU A 94 -18.43 9.38 30.64
CA LEU A 94 -17.17 8.84 30.16
C LEU A 94 -16.81 9.40 28.76
N SER A 95 -15.56 9.83 28.61
CA SER A 95 -15.03 10.23 27.30
C SER A 95 -14.36 9.05 26.57
N PRO A 96 -14.92 8.55 25.47
CA PRO A 96 -14.28 7.50 24.66
C PRO A 96 -12.88 7.91 24.21
N ARG A 97 -12.71 9.15 23.75
CA ARG A 97 -11.40 9.70 23.36
C ARG A 97 -10.36 9.56 24.47
N LYS A 98 -10.70 9.95 25.71
CA LYS A 98 -9.80 9.82 26.85
C LYS A 98 -9.60 8.36 27.25
N PHE A 99 -10.66 7.55 27.22
CA PHE A 99 -10.60 6.12 27.54
C PHE A 99 -9.61 5.39 26.63
N PHE A 100 -9.77 5.50 25.33
CA PHE A 100 -8.91 4.79 24.38
C PHE A 100 -7.46 5.28 24.46
N ARG A 101 -7.24 6.59 24.60
CA ARG A 101 -5.88 7.13 24.75
C ARG A 101 -5.18 6.65 26.01
N ARG A 102 -5.88 6.62 27.15
CA ARG A 102 -5.31 6.09 28.41
C ARG A 102 -4.90 4.62 28.31
N ASN A 103 -5.55 3.88 27.42
CA ASN A 103 -5.25 2.49 27.14
C ASN A 103 -4.29 2.31 25.93
N GLY A 104 -3.56 3.34 25.53
CA GLY A 104 -2.51 3.26 24.52
C GLY A 104 -3.01 3.18 23.08
N VAL A 105 -4.30 3.42 22.83
CA VAL A 105 -4.85 3.40 21.46
C VAL A 105 -4.50 4.70 20.74
N VAL A 106 -3.73 4.58 19.69
CA VAL A 106 -3.33 5.70 18.82
C VAL A 106 -4.24 5.72 17.60
N PRO A 107 -4.96 6.83 17.37
CA PRO A 107 -5.83 6.93 16.20
C PRO A 107 -5.03 7.05 14.90
N ASN A 108 -5.55 6.45 13.83
CA ASN A 108 -4.97 6.64 12.51
C ASN A 108 -5.09 8.11 12.08
N ASP A 109 -3.98 8.70 11.63
CA ASP A 109 -3.91 10.11 11.19
C ASP A 109 -4.46 11.12 12.22
N GLY A 110 -4.30 10.82 13.52
CA GLY A 110 -4.74 11.68 14.62
C GLY A 110 -6.24 11.66 14.92
N ARG A 111 -7.02 10.90 14.16
CA ARG A 111 -8.48 10.92 14.21
C ARG A 111 -9.05 9.56 14.55
N PHE A 112 -9.90 9.51 15.58
CA PHE A 112 -10.72 8.33 15.90
C PHE A 112 -11.92 8.20 14.98
N MET A 113 -12.32 9.28 14.30
CA MET A 113 -13.47 9.31 13.42
C MET A 113 -13.08 9.84 12.05
N SER A 114 -13.61 9.22 11.01
CA SER A 114 -13.61 9.72 9.65
C SER A 114 -15.05 9.84 9.15
N SER A 115 -15.37 10.97 8.52
CA SER A 115 -16.64 11.17 7.86
C SER A 115 -16.50 10.91 6.37
N LYS A 116 -17.45 10.18 5.81
CA LYS A 116 -17.67 10.04 4.38
C LYS A 116 -19.02 10.69 4.04
N ASN A 117 -19.35 10.81 2.75
CA ASN A 117 -20.61 11.44 2.31
C ASN A 117 -21.84 10.81 2.98
N ASP A 118 -21.79 9.53 3.31
CA ASP A 118 -22.89 8.70 3.72
C ASP A 118 -22.66 7.95 5.05
N ALA A 119 -21.51 8.15 5.70
CA ALA A 119 -21.18 7.45 6.92
C ALA A 119 -20.24 8.21 7.85
N ALA A 120 -20.42 8.01 9.17
CA ALA A 120 -19.43 8.29 10.20
C ALA A 120 -18.79 6.96 10.64
N ILE A 121 -17.48 6.89 10.60
CA ILE A 121 -16.71 5.67 10.91
C ILE A 121 -15.77 5.97 12.07
N PHE A 122 -16.03 5.37 13.23
CA PHE A 122 -15.15 5.41 14.39
C PHE A 122 -14.26 4.19 14.41
N ARG A 123 -12.94 4.38 14.50
CA ARG A 123 -11.95 3.31 14.50
C ARG A 123 -11.06 3.36 15.74
N PHE A 124 -10.88 2.20 16.35
CA PHE A 124 -10.05 1.97 17.51
C PHE A 124 -9.18 0.73 17.25
N GLY A 125 -8.01 0.97 16.67
CA GLY A 125 -7.12 -0.10 16.24
C GLY A 125 -6.05 -0.44 17.28
N ASN A 126 -5.50 -1.63 17.15
CA ASN A 126 -4.40 -2.14 17.96
C ASN A 126 -4.68 -2.11 19.48
N ILE A 127 -5.91 -2.46 19.88
CA ILE A 127 -6.26 -2.54 21.30
C ILE A 127 -5.62 -3.79 21.89
N ALA A 128 -4.77 -3.60 22.91
CA ALA A 128 -4.14 -4.69 23.64
C ALA A 128 -5.13 -5.40 24.56
N LEU A 129 -5.43 -6.65 24.27
CA LEU A 129 -6.28 -7.55 25.06
C LEU A 129 -5.45 -8.44 25.99
N ALA A 130 -4.23 -8.78 25.59
CA ALA A 130 -3.31 -9.59 26.39
C ALA A 130 -2.91 -8.86 27.69
N GLY A 131 -3.03 -9.55 28.81
CA GLY A 131 -2.70 -8.98 30.14
C GLY A 131 -3.76 -8.07 30.73
N ASN A 132 -4.85 -7.78 30.03
CA ASN A 132 -5.97 -6.98 30.50
C ASN A 132 -7.30 -7.65 30.17
N ALA A 133 -7.73 -8.58 31.02
CA ALA A 133 -8.93 -9.40 30.79
C ALA A 133 -10.23 -8.57 30.67
N SER A 134 -10.27 -7.36 31.24
CA SER A 134 -11.44 -6.47 31.19
C SER A 134 -11.46 -5.54 29.96
N MET A 135 -10.36 -5.46 29.19
CA MET A 135 -10.25 -4.48 28.10
C MET A 135 -11.25 -4.75 26.98
N LEU A 136 -11.47 -6.03 26.63
CA LEU A 136 -12.49 -6.40 25.65
C LEU A 136 -13.88 -5.92 26.12
N ASP A 137 -14.26 -6.23 27.35
CA ASP A 137 -15.57 -5.89 27.88
C ASP A 137 -15.75 -4.38 27.98
N SER A 138 -14.73 -3.66 28.45
CA SER A 138 -14.75 -2.21 28.55
C SER A 138 -14.86 -1.55 27.18
N THR A 139 -14.16 -2.08 26.17
CA THR A 139 -14.26 -1.57 24.79
C THR A 139 -15.64 -1.77 24.20
N LEU A 140 -16.20 -2.97 24.35
CA LEU A 140 -17.55 -3.27 23.87
C LEU A 140 -18.61 -2.42 24.60
N LEU A 141 -18.45 -2.20 25.90
CA LEU A 141 -19.33 -1.31 26.69
C LEU A 141 -19.27 0.13 26.17
N VAL A 142 -18.07 0.65 25.87
CA VAL A 142 -17.92 2.00 25.30
C VAL A 142 -18.58 2.11 23.94
N LEU A 143 -18.39 1.13 23.04
CA LEU A 143 -19.03 1.15 21.71
C LEU A 143 -20.57 1.09 21.82
N MET A 144 -21.09 0.20 22.68
CA MET A 144 -22.52 0.12 22.90
C MET A 144 -23.06 1.37 23.59
N GLY A 145 -22.30 2.00 24.48
CA GLY A 145 -22.61 3.29 25.08
C GLY A 145 -22.67 4.43 24.06
N MET A 146 -21.83 4.39 23.02
CA MET A 146 -21.92 5.32 21.89
C MET A 146 -23.23 5.12 21.12
N VAL A 147 -23.64 3.87 20.84
CA VAL A 147 -24.93 3.56 20.22
C VAL A 147 -26.09 4.02 21.12
N GLN A 148 -26.02 3.76 22.42
CA GLN A 148 -27.07 4.17 23.38
C GLN A 148 -27.20 5.70 23.43
N SER A 149 -26.09 6.43 23.44
CA SER A 149 -26.12 7.91 23.53
C SER A 149 -26.75 8.58 22.32
N THR A 150 -26.89 7.90 21.18
CA THR A 150 -27.62 8.43 20.03
C THR A 150 -29.13 8.28 20.16
N VAL A 151 -29.57 7.32 20.98
CA VAL A 151 -31.01 7.07 21.26
C VAL A 151 -31.61 8.23 22.07
N ASP A 152 -30.79 8.93 22.85
CA ASP A 152 -31.23 9.99 23.75
C ASP A 152 -31.20 11.39 23.12
N PHE A 153 -30.98 11.51 21.80
CA PHE A 153 -31.05 12.82 21.12
C PHE A 153 -32.47 13.39 21.16
N GLU A 154 -32.59 14.68 21.44
CA GLU A 154 -33.89 15.36 21.53
C GLU A 154 -34.60 15.45 20.17
N ASP A 155 -33.85 15.74 19.11
CA ASP A 155 -34.37 15.82 17.74
C ASP A 155 -34.71 14.42 17.21
N GLU A 156 -35.97 14.21 16.85
CA GLU A 156 -36.52 12.94 16.36
C GLU A 156 -35.89 12.53 15.03
N PHE A 157 -35.62 13.48 14.15
CA PHE A 157 -35.01 13.19 12.84
C PHE A 157 -33.57 12.75 13.02
N ILE A 158 -32.81 13.45 13.87
CA ILE A 158 -31.42 13.08 14.22
C ILE A 158 -31.42 11.68 14.85
N ARG A 159 -32.30 11.41 15.82
CA ARG A 159 -32.42 10.08 16.44
C ARG A 159 -32.66 8.99 15.39
N SER A 160 -33.54 9.24 14.42
CA SER A 160 -33.83 8.27 13.38
C SER A 160 -32.65 8.00 12.46
N CYS A 161 -31.82 9.02 12.17
CA CYS A 161 -30.59 8.88 11.38
C CYS A 161 -29.50 8.06 12.08
N TYR A 162 -29.51 8.05 13.43
CA TYR A 162 -28.58 7.32 14.28
C TYR A 162 -29.23 6.12 14.99
N ALA A 163 -30.40 5.68 14.55
CA ALA A 163 -31.06 4.50 15.11
C ALA A 163 -30.11 3.29 15.14
N PRO A 164 -30.24 2.39 16.13
CA PRO A 164 -29.37 1.20 16.23
C PRO A 164 -29.30 0.39 14.91
N SER A 165 -30.37 0.31 14.13
CA SER A 165 -30.39 -0.37 12.82
C SER A 165 -29.55 0.31 11.75
N GLU A 166 -29.23 1.60 11.92
CA GLU A 166 -28.31 2.37 11.06
C GLU A 166 -26.84 2.24 11.51
N CYS A 167 -26.56 1.41 12.52
CA CYS A 167 -25.23 1.22 13.09
C CYS A 167 -24.70 -0.20 12.90
N ALA A 168 -23.38 -0.35 12.82
CA ALA A 168 -22.70 -1.64 12.90
C ALA A 168 -21.51 -1.59 13.85
N ILE A 169 -21.37 -2.62 14.67
CA ILE A 169 -20.17 -2.89 15.47
C ILE A 169 -19.33 -3.93 14.75
N ILE A 170 -18.06 -3.62 14.55
CA ILE A 170 -17.10 -4.47 13.87
C ILE A 170 -15.95 -4.77 14.82
N VAL A 171 -15.57 -6.04 14.93
CA VAL A 171 -14.45 -6.50 15.75
C VAL A 171 -13.60 -7.48 14.92
N SER A 172 -12.30 -7.26 14.87
CA SER A 172 -11.35 -8.22 14.30
C SER A 172 -10.14 -8.36 15.20
N GLY A 173 -9.70 -9.57 15.51
CA GLY A 173 -8.53 -9.79 16.33
C GLY A 173 -8.49 -11.13 17.05
N ASP A 174 -7.59 -11.23 18.03
CA ASP A 174 -7.43 -12.41 18.89
C ASP A 174 -8.58 -12.51 19.92
N VAL A 175 -9.75 -12.81 19.39
CA VAL A 175 -10.99 -12.94 20.14
C VAL A 175 -11.72 -14.24 19.78
N LYS A 176 -12.55 -14.71 20.69
CA LYS A 176 -13.51 -15.76 20.35
C LYS A 176 -14.79 -15.10 19.87
N ALA A 177 -15.13 -15.30 18.61
CA ALA A 177 -16.27 -14.65 17.98
C ALA A 177 -17.58 -14.89 18.75
N ALA A 178 -17.82 -16.11 19.23
CA ALA A 178 -19.00 -16.46 20.00
C ALA A 178 -19.12 -15.65 21.31
N ASP A 179 -17.99 -15.49 22.04
CA ASP A 179 -17.95 -14.75 23.30
C ASP A 179 -18.25 -13.26 23.06
N VAL A 180 -17.66 -12.69 21.96
CA VAL A 180 -17.94 -11.30 21.59
C VAL A 180 -19.41 -11.11 21.24
N VAL A 181 -19.97 -11.98 20.42
CA VAL A 181 -21.39 -11.91 20.01
C VAL A 181 -22.31 -12.01 21.21
N GLU A 182 -22.07 -12.93 22.16
CA GLU A 182 -22.85 -13.06 23.37
C GLU A 182 -22.82 -11.77 24.21
N LYS A 183 -21.63 -11.18 24.41
CA LYS A 183 -21.46 -9.94 25.17
C LYS A 183 -22.18 -8.74 24.55
N ILE A 184 -22.01 -8.52 23.24
CA ILE A 184 -22.71 -7.40 22.56
C ILE A 184 -24.22 -7.63 22.53
N LYS A 185 -24.67 -8.88 22.43
CA LYS A 185 -26.08 -9.24 22.51
C LYS A 185 -26.66 -8.90 23.90
N MET A 186 -25.95 -9.23 24.97
CA MET A 186 -26.37 -8.86 26.32
C MET A 186 -26.47 -7.36 26.49
N LEU A 187 -25.48 -6.60 26.06
CA LEU A 187 -25.49 -5.15 26.13
C LEU A 187 -26.61 -4.53 25.28
N SER A 188 -26.95 -5.14 24.14
CA SER A 188 -27.99 -4.63 23.24
C SER A 188 -29.41 -4.65 23.84
N TYR A 189 -29.69 -5.53 24.84
CA TYR A 189 -30.98 -5.56 25.53
C TYR A 189 -31.25 -4.31 26.38
N MET A 190 -30.19 -3.55 26.73
CA MET A 190 -30.30 -2.32 27.48
C MET A 190 -30.64 -1.09 26.59
N ILE A 191 -30.53 -1.24 25.27
CA ILE A 191 -30.73 -0.17 24.30
C ILE A 191 -32.06 -0.40 23.54
N PRO A 192 -33.03 0.52 23.65
CA PRO A 192 -34.30 0.34 22.98
C PRO A 192 -34.17 0.35 21.46
N THR A 193 -35.03 -0.42 20.81
CA THR A 193 -35.21 -0.33 19.36
C THR A 193 -35.79 1.04 18.97
N GLN A 194 -35.36 1.56 17.85
CA GLN A 194 -35.87 2.82 17.32
C GLN A 194 -36.24 2.70 15.85
N LYS A 195 -37.19 3.51 15.42
CA LYS A 195 -37.50 3.65 14.00
C LYS A 195 -36.33 4.35 13.30
N SER A 196 -35.79 3.72 12.27
CA SER A 196 -34.78 4.35 11.42
C SER A 196 -35.39 5.40 10.50
N VAL A 197 -34.53 6.28 10.01
CA VAL A 197 -34.89 7.26 9.00
C VAL A 197 -35.42 6.55 7.74
N GLU A 198 -36.55 7.04 7.24
CA GLU A 198 -37.05 6.58 5.94
C GLU A 198 -36.18 7.17 4.84
N ARG A 199 -35.35 6.33 4.27
CA ARG A 199 -34.56 6.66 3.07
C ARG A 199 -35.52 6.45 1.89
N GLY A 200 -35.92 7.53 1.23
CA GLY A 200 -36.71 7.43 -0.02
C GLY A 200 -35.95 6.56 -1.03
N GLU A 201 -36.66 5.82 -1.87
CA GLU A 201 -36.01 5.14 -3.00
C GLU A 201 -35.30 6.20 -3.84
N TYR A 202 -33.94 6.14 -3.86
CA TYR A 202 -33.18 7.03 -4.70
C TYR A 202 -33.36 6.60 -6.15
N GLN A 203 -34.00 7.46 -6.95
CA GLN A 203 -34.03 7.26 -8.38
C GLN A 203 -32.86 7.99 -9.02
N TRP A 204 -32.03 7.26 -9.73
CA TRP A 204 -30.95 7.84 -10.51
C TRP A 204 -31.49 8.84 -11.52
N SER A 205 -30.85 9.99 -11.57
CA SER A 205 -31.05 10.96 -12.64
C SER A 205 -29.70 11.44 -13.13
N ASP A 206 -29.55 11.62 -14.43
CA ASP A 206 -28.37 12.22 -15.02
C ASP A 206 -28.05 13.57 -14.38
N LYS A 207 -26.80 13.84 -14.15
CA LYS A 207 -26.27 15.10 -13.60
C LYS A 207 -25.75 15.96 -14.72
N GLU A 208 -25.88 17.26 -14.58
CA GLU A 208 -25.28 18.23 -15.50
C GLU A 208 -23.74 18.16 -15.40
N THR A 209 -23.10 18.35 -16.54
CA THR A 209 -21.62 18.48 -16.59
C THR A 209 -21.19 19.74 -15.85
N SER A 210 -20.15 19.64 -15.04
CA SER A 210 -19.66 20.77 -14.25
C SER A 210 -18.14 20.91 -14.33
N PHE A 211 -17.68 22.18 -14.40
CA PHE A 211 -16.28 22.57 -14.34
C PHE A 211 -16.03 23.44 -13.11
N LYS A 212 -15.05 23.05 -12.31
CA LYS A 212 -14.69 23.79 -11.10
C LYS A 212 -13.20 24.11 -11.11
N VAL A 213 -12.86 25.36 -10.87
CA VAL A 213 -11.47 25.78 -10.72
C VAL A 213 -11.24 26.25 -9.30
N ILE A 214 -10.25 25.66 -8.66
CA ILE A 214 -9.77 26.03 -7.33
C ILE A 214 -8.43 26.72 -7.52
N PRO A 215 -8.31 28.02 -7.18
CA PRO A 215 -7.06 28.74 -7.36
C PRO A 215 -5.88 28.10 -6.61
N SER A 216 -4.74 27.94 -7.31
CA SER A 216 -3.50 27.44 -6.73
C SER A 216 -2.32 28.27 -7.26
N LYS A 217 -1.34 28.54 -6.41
CA LYS A 217 -0.13 29.29 -6.77
C LYS A 217 1.13 28.40 -6.88
N GLY A 218 0.97 27.09 -6.87
CA GLY A 218 2.08 26.13 -6.96
C GLY A 218 2.67 26.03 -8.37
N ALA A 219 3.86 25.47 -8.49
CA ALA A 219 4.49 25.11 -9.76
C ALA A 219 3.79 23.94 -10.46
N THR A 220 2.98 23.18 -9.73
CA THR A 220 2.19 22.06 -10.23
C THR A 220 0.70 22.37 -10.16
N SER A 221 -0.04 21.73 -11.06
CA SER A 221 -1.50 21.79 -11.12
C SER A 221 -2.06 20.38 -11.00
N GLU A 222 -3.21 20.23 -10.32
CA GLU A 222 -3.94 18.97 -10.24
C GLU A 222 -5.22 19.08 -11.06
N ILE A 223 -5.44 18.10 -11.93
CA ILE A 223 -6.66 17.97 -12.74
C ILE A 223 -7.35 16.68 -12.32
N LYS A 224 -8.60 16.76 -11.86
CA LYS A 224 -9.44 15.59 -11.60
C LYS A 224 -10.60 15.58 -12.60
N VAL A 225 -10.79 14.45 -13.26
CA VAL A 225 -11.92 14.16 -14.15
C VAL A 225 -12.68 13.00 -13.56
N SER A 226 -14.00 13.14 -13.40
CA SER A 226 -14.82 12.07 -12.84
C SER A 226 -16.19 12.00 -13.48
N TRP A 227 -16.77 10.80 -13.52
CA TRP A 227 -18.10 10.52 -13.99
C TRP A 227 -18.91 9.83 -12.91
N LYS A 228 -20.11 10.33 -12.70
CA LYS A 228 -21.09 9.69 -11.83
C LYS A 228 -21.93 8.68 -12.61
N MET A 229 -22.29 7.61 -11.95
CA MET A 229 -23.06 6.50 -12.51
C MET A 229 -24.15 6.09 -11.52
N ALA A 230 -25.21 5.45 -12.03
CA ALA A 230 -26.19 4.80 -11.15
C ALA A 230 -25.51 3.75 -10.26
N ALA A 231 -25.84 3.74 -8.99
CA ALA A 231 -25.37 2.71 -8.07
C ALA A 231 -25.86 1.32 -8.49
N THR A 232 -25.07 0.31 -8.22
CA THR A 232 -25.47 -1.08 -8.41
C THR A 232 -26.75 -1.37 -7.61
N PRO A 233 -27.85 -1.84 -8.23
CA PRO A 233 -29.07 -2.16 -7.51
C PRO A 233 -28.84 -3.15 -6.36
N THR A 234 -29.49 -2.91 -5.21
CA THR A 234 -29.26 -3.67 -3.97
C THR A 234 -29.42 -5.18 -4.11
N GLN A 235 -30.33 -5.62 -4.97
CA GLN A 235 -30.58 -7.04 -5.27
C GLN A 235 -29.38 -7.75 -5.90
N TYR A 236 -28.44 -7.02 -6.52
CA TYR A 236 -27.26 -7.58 -7.17
C TYR A 236 -25.97 -7.44 -6.33
N LEU A 237 -25.98 -6.72 -5.20
CA LEU A 237 -24.79 -6.49 -4.40
C LEU A 237 -24.13 -7.77 -3.87
N GLY A 238 -24.92 -8.81 -3.60
CA GLY A 238 -24.43 -10.12 -3.17
C GLY A 238 -23.98 -11.05 -4.30
N THR A 239 -23.99 -10.60 -5.56
CA THR A 239 -23.70 -11.40 -6.75
C THR A 239 -22.30 -11.10 -7.32
N ILE A 240 -21.96 -11.79 -8.41
CA ILE A 240 -20.71 -11.54 -9.17
C ILE A 240 -20.68 -10.19 -9.90
N GLN A 241 -21.82 -9.52 -10.10
CA GLN A 241 -21.93 -8.29 -10.90
C GLN A 241 -21.02 -7.17 -10.39
N PRO A 242 -21.00 -6.78 -9.09
CA PRO A 242 -20.11 -5.72 -8.62
C PRO A 242 -18.62 -6.03 -8.84
N ALA A 243 -18.23 -7.30 -8.73
CA ALA A 243 -16.86 -7.71 -8.95
C ALA A 243 -16.43 -7.56 -10.42
N VAL A 244 -17.29 -8.00 -11.36
CA VAL A 244 -17.05 -7.83 -12.81
C VAL A 244 -17.03 -6.34 -13.19
N HIS A 245 -17.97 -5.54 -12.67
CA HIS A 245 -18.01 -4.10 -12.89
C HIS A 245 -16.73 -3.40 -12.38
N ALA A 246 -16.29 -3.72 -11.16
CA ALA A 246 -15.05 -3.18 -10.60
C ALA A 246 -13.81 -3.55 -11.42
N LYS A 247 -13.76 -4.77 -11.98
CA LYS A 247 -12.69 -5.19 -12.90
C LYS A 247 -12.68 -4.34 -14.16
N LEU A 248 -13.82 -4.22 -14.84
CA LEU A 248 -13.95 -3.45 -16.09
C LEU A 248 -13.54 -1.99 -15.90
N ILE A 249 -14.02 -1.34 -14.84
CA ILE A 249 -13.66 0.06 -14.52
C ILE A 249 -12.16 0.19 -14.20
N ASN A 250 -11.58 -0.78 -13.52
CA ASN A 250 -10.14 -0.75 -13.23
C ASN A 250 -9.31 -0.91 -14.51
N GLU A 251 -9.71 -1.78 -15.41
CA GLU A 251 -9.06 -1.97 -16.73
C GLU A 251 -9.21 -0.71 -17.59
N LEU A 252 -10.39 -0.11 -17.63
CA LEU A 252 -10.64 1.14 -18.33
C LEU A 252 -9.75 2.29 -17.81
N GLY A 253 -9.65 2.43 -16.49
CA GLY A 253 -8.78 3.42 -15.84
C GLY A 253 -7.31 3.20 -16.15
N TYR A 254 -6.86 1.94 -16.21
CA TYR A 254 -5.50 1.60 -16.64
C TYR A 254 -5.24 2.03 -18.08
N ILE A 255 -6.11 1.65 -19.02
CA ILE A 255 -5.97 1.96 -20.45
C ILE A 255 -5.96 3.47 -20.69
N ALA A 256 -6.89 4.20 -20.04
CA ALA A 256 -6.94 5.65 -20.13
C ALA A 256 -5.65 6.29 -19.58
N SER A 257 -5.15 5.80 -18.43
CA SER A 257 -3.88 6.27 -17.85
C SER A 257 -2.70 6.04 -18.78
N ASP A 258 -2.61 4.88 -19.43
CA ASP A 258 -1.55 4.53 -20.37
C ASP A 258 -1.58 5.40 -21.63
N ARG A 259 -2.75 5.51 -22.28
CA ARG A 259 -2.91 6.38 -23.47
C ARG A 259 -2.60 7.84 -23.18
N ILE A 260 -3.04 8.37 -22.01
CA ILE A 260 -2.75 9.75 -21.61
C ILE A 260 -1.25 9.96 -21.43
N LYS A 261 -0.55 9.04 -20.78
CA LYS A 261 0.92 9.13 -20.64
C LYS A 261 1.61 9.16 -22.00
N ARG A 262 1.25 8.26 -22.91
CA ARG A 262 1.79 8.22 -24.28
C ARG A 262 1.48 9.50 -25.07
N ALA A 263 0.28 10.07 -24.90
CA ALA A 263 -0.09 11.33 -25.55
C ALA A 263 0.72 12.51 -25.03
N PHE A 264 0.94 12.57 -23.72
CA PHE A 264 1.81 13.58 -23.10
C PHE A 264 3.25 13.46 -23.58
N GLU A 265 3.75 12.23 -23.68
CA GLU A 265 5.08 11.97 -24.24
C GLU A 265 5.20 12.45 -25.69
N SER A 266 4.23 12.12 -26.55
CA SER A 266 4.18 12.54 -27.94
C SER A 266 4.14 14.07 -28.11
N LYS A 267 3.45 14.78 -27.22
CA LYS A 267 3.37 16.25 -27.20
C LYS A 267 4.52 16.91 -26.42
N ASN A 268 5.47 16.15 -25.89
CA ASN A 268 6.55 16.63 -25.01
C ASN A 268 6.06 17.31 -23.73
N LEU A 269 4.87 16.95 -23.23
CA LEU A 269 4.31 17.45 -22.00
C LEU A 269 4.81 16.64 -20.79
N ALA A 270 5.03 17.32 -19.68
CA ALA A 270 5.35 16.66 -18.41
C ALA A 270 4.07 16.15 -17.73
N ILE A 271 4.11 14.90 -17.27
CA ILE A 271 3.07 14.33 -16.41
C ILE A 271 3.72 13.71 -15.19
N GLY A 272 3.21 14.04 -14.02
CA GLY A 272 3.66 13.49 -12.74
C GLY A 272 2.85 12.24 -12.37
N LYS A 273 2.15 12.31 -11.25
CA LYS A 273 1.36 11.19 -10.74
C LYS A 273 0.01 11.09 -11.45
N VAL A 274 -0.30 9.93 -11.99
CA VAL A 274 -1.62 9.58 -12.50
C VAL A 274 -2.27 8.59 -11.55
N LYS A 275 -3.46 8.90 -11.10
CA LYS A 275 -4.29 8.03 -10.25
C LYS A 275 -5.64 7.84 -10.90
N TYR A 276 -6.25 6.71 -10.67
CA TYR A 276 -7.63 6.44 -11.03
C TYR A 276 -8.26 5.52 -9.99
N GLY A 277 -9.57 5.55 -9.90
CA GLY A 277 -10.31 4.72 -8.97
C GLY A 277 -11.80 4.74 -9.21
N HIS A 278 -12.47 3.86 -8.49
CA HIS A 278 -13.90 3.75 -8.45
C HIS A 278 -14.35 3.67 -7.01
N TYR A 279 -15.41 4.33 -6.66
CA TYR A 279 -16.08 4.13 -5.38
C TYR A 279 -17.60 4.08 -5.54
N SER A 280 -18.21 3.34 -4.65
CA SER A 280 -19.67 3.24 -4.55
C SER A 280 -20.16 4.06 -3.37
N THR A 281 -21.27 4.76 -3.55
CA THR A 281 -22.01 5.45 -2.50
C THR A 281 -23.33 4.72 -2.20
N SER A 282 -23.33 3.41 -2.37
CA SER A 282 -24.53 2.56 -2.31
C SER A 282 -25.28 2.58 -0.95
N VAL A 283 -24.67 3.10 0.12
CA VAL A 283 -25.35 3.28 1.42
C VAL A 283 -26.52 4.23 1.31
N THR A 284 -26.36 5.31 0.54
CA THR A 284 -27.42 6.25 0.25
C THR A 284 -28.24 5.81 -0.97
N GLY A 285 -27.79 4.77 -1.67
CA GLY A 285 -28.39 4.29 -2.91
C GLY A 285 -28.26 5.26 -4.07
N SER A 286 -27.32 6.24 -3.96
CA SER A 286 -27.35 7.39 -4.86
C SER A 286 -26.53 7.20 -6.13
N ASP A 287 -25.22 7.07 -6.01
CA ASP A 287 -24.36 7.04 -7.19
C ASP A 287 -23.04 6.30 -6.93
N GLU A 288 -22.42 5.87 -8.02
CA GLU A 288 -21.02 5.43 -8.07
C GLU A 288 -20.23 6.48 -8.83
N GLU A 289 -18.92 6.57 -8.60
CA GLU A 289 -18.04 7.50 -9.28
C GLU A 289 -16.83 6.77 -9.83
N PHE A 290 -16.56 6.91 -11.12
CA PHE A 290 -15.26 6.63 -11.72
C PHE A 290 -14.49 7.94 -11.84
N TRP A 291 -13.26 7.98 -11.37
CA TRP A 291 -12.45 9.18 -11.37
C TRP A 291 -11.02 8.93 -11.80
N MET A 292 -10.39 9.97 -12.38
CA MET A 292 -8.98 10.04 -12.70
C MET A 292 -8.39 11.37 -12.19
N SER A 293 -7.14 11.36 -11.73
CA SER A 293 -6.44 12.57 -11.27
C SER A 293 -5.03 12.60 -11.85
N PHE A 294 -4.61 13.79 -12.28
CA PHE A 294 -3.36 14.03 -12.98
C PHE A 294 -2.63 15.20 -12.33
N VAL A 295 -1.32 15.03 -12.10
CA VAL A 295 -0.44 16.13 -11.71
C VAL A 295 0.36 16.56 -12.93
N VAL A 296 0.26 17.85 -13.29
CA VAL A 296 0.89 18.44 -14.47
C VAL A 296 1.63 19.74 -14.12
N GLY A 297 2.46 20.25 -15.02
CA GLY A 297 3.08 21.56 -14.86
C GLY A 297 2.04 22.68 -14.93
N ALA A 298 2.16 23.67 -14.07
CA ALA A 298 1.21 24.79 -14.04
C ALA A 298 1.23 25.61 -15.35
N ASP A 299 2.37 25.69 -16.00
CA ASP A 299 2.59 26.39 -17.28
C ASP A 299 1.95 25.67 -18.49
N ALA A 300 1.81 24.34 -18.41
CA ALA A 300 1.26 23.50 -19.48
C ALA A 300 -0.20 23.08 -19.24
N CYS A 301 -0.87 23.64 -18.24
CA CYS A 301 -2.17 23.16 -17.75
C CYS A 301 -3.27 23.15 -18.82
N VAL A 302 -3.36 24.18 -19.66
CA VAL A 302 -4.40 24.29 -20.72
C VAL A 302 -4.21 23.21 -21.78
N GLU A 303 -2.94 23.00 -22.23
CA GLU A 303 -2.63 21.95 -23.21
C GLU A 303 -2.79 20.55 -22.60
N ALA A 304 -2.46 20.37 -21.32
CA ALA A 304 -2.68 19.14 -20.59
C ALA A 304 -4.17 18.77 -20.52
N VAL A 305 -5.04 19.74 -20.18
CA VAL A 305 -6.50 19.55 -20.15
C VAL A 305 -7.05 19.17 -21.53
N ALA A 306 -6.59 19.84 -22.59
CA ALA A 306 -6.95 19.53 -23.98
C ALA A 306 -6.52 18.11 -24.35
N THR A 307 -5.29 17.72 -24.03
CA THR A 307 -4.75 16.39 -24.33
C THR A 307 -5.51 15.27 -23.58
N ILE A 308 -5.85 15.50 -22.30
CA ILE A 308 -6.67 14.57 -21.51
C ILE A 308 -8.04 14.38 -22.20
N SER A 309 -8.68 15.48 -22.61
CA SER A 309 -9.99 15.43 -23.29
C SER A 309 -9.92 14.67 -24.62
N GLU A 310 -8.92 14.91 -25.46
CA GLU A 310 -8.70 14.19 -26.72
C GLU A 310 -8.58 12.67 -26.51
N VAL A 311 -7.79 12.25 -25.52
CA VAL A 311 -7.59 10.82 -25.25
C VAL A 311 -8.85 10.18 -24.67
N LEU A 312 -9.52 10.81 -23.71
CA LEU A 312 -10.72 10.28 -23.10
C LEU A 312 -11.84 10.15 -24.11
N SER A 313 -11.99 11.14 -24.99
CA SER A 313 -12.97 11.08 -26.09
C SER A 313 -12.65 9.98 -27.11
N SER A 314 -11.36 9.75 -27.43
CA SER A 314 -10.99 8.66 -28.34
C SER A 314 -11.35 7.29 -27.77
N ILE A 315 -11.16 7.09 -26.46
CA ILE A 315 -11.55 5.85 -25.78
C ILE A 315 -13.08 5.68 -25.80
N SER A 316 -13.82 6.76 -25.51
CA SER A 316 -15.28 6.76 -25.51
C SER A 316 -15.90 6.47 -26.90
N LEU A 317 -15.36 7.10 -27.94
CA LEU A 317 -15.94 7.09 -29.29
C LEU A 317 -15.39 5.97 -30.18
N GLU A 318 -14.09 5.68 -30.08
CA GLU A 318 -13.41 4.72 -30.94
C GLU A 318 -13.15 3.37 -30.22
N GLY A 319 -13.17 3.39 -28.89
CA GLY A 319 -12.97 2.21 -28.04
C GLY A 319 -11.49 1.90 -27.77
N VAL A 320 -11.28 0.69 -27.29
CA VAL A 320 -9.97 0.14 -26.90
C VAL A 320 -9.61 -1.07 -27.75
N SER A 321 -8.30 -1.34 -27.89
CA SER A 321 -7.81 -2.52 -28.61
C SER A 321 -7.77 -3.77 -27.72
N VAL A 322 -7.71 -4.95 -28.33
CA VAL A 322 -7.48 -6.23 -27.64
C VAL A 322 -6.13 -6.21 -26.90
N ALA A 323 -5.10 -5.63 -27.50
CA ALA A 323 -3.78 -5.52 -26.89
C ALA A 323 -3.81 -4.66 -25.61
N GLU A 324 -4.57 -3.56 -25.63
CA GLU A 324 -4.76 -2.71 -24.43
C GLU A 324 -5.54 -3.43 -23.34
N GLN A 325 -6.59 -4.16 -23.70
CA GLN A 325 -7.32 -4.99 -22.74
C GLN A 325 -6.41 -6.05 -22.11
N ASN A 326 -5.62 -6.78 -22.89
CA ASN A 326 -4.71 -7.79 -22.39
C ASN A 326 -3.69 -7.19 -21.41
N ARG A 327 -3.10 -6.03 -21.72
CA ARG A 327 -2.19 -5.32 -20.83
C ARG A 327 -2.89 -4.91 -19.52
N ALA A 328 -4.09 -4.36 -19.61
CA ALA A 328 -4.88 -3.94 -18.45
C ALA A 328 -5.27 -5.14 -17.58
N HIS A 329 -5.68 -6.25 -18.20
CA HIS A 329 -5.99 -7.50 -17.50
C HIS A 329 -4.78 -8.04 -16.74
N ASN A 330 -3.62 -8.13 -17.39
CA ASN A 330 -2.40 -8.61 -16.75
C ASN A 330 -2.01 -7.73 -15.55
N CYS A 331 -2.06 -6.41 -15.69
CA CYS A 331 -1.81 -5.47 -14.59
C CYS A 331 -2.83 -5.62 -13.44
N PHE A 332 -4.13 -5.79 -13.76
CA PHE A 332 -5.16 -6.04 -12.77
C PHE A 332 -4.91 -7.35 -12.02
N MET A 333 -4.63 -8.43 -12.74
CA MET A 333 -4.34 -9.74 -12.14
C MET A 333 -3.09 -9.71 -11.26
N HIS A 334 -2.04 -8.98 -11.69
CA HIS A 334 -0.86 -8.78 -10.87
C HIS A 334 -1.18 -8.07 -9.54
N LYS A 335 -1.97 -7.01 -9.57
CA LYS A 335 -2.41 -6.32 -8.34
C LYS A 335 -3.20 -7.24 -7.42
N MET A 336 -4.10 -8.05 -7.98
CA MET A 336 -4.88 -9.04 -7.22
C MET A 336 -3.98 -10.12 -6.63
N PHE A 337 -3.04 -10.65 -7.43
CA PHE A 337 -2.06 -11.63 -7.00
C PHE A 337 -1.23 -11.13 -5.80
N ASN A 338 -0.70 -9.92 -5.87
CA ASN A 338 0.08 -9.32 -4.79
C ASN A 338 -0.72 -9.19 -3.48
N LYS A 339 -2.03 -9.00 -3.56
CA LYS A 339 -2.89 -9.01 -2.38
C LYS A 339 -3.03 -10.40 -1.77
N THR A 340 -2.99 -11.48 -2.57
CA THR A 340 -3.10 -12.86 -2.09
C THR A 340 -1.80 -13.41 -1.50
N THR A 341 -0.66 -12.79 -1.80
CA THR A 341 0.66 -13.26 -1.35
C THR A 341 0.95 -12.93 0.12
N ARG A 342 0.13 -12.12 0.75
CA ARG A 342 0.25 -11.84 2.18
C ARG A 342 -0.26 -13.03 2.97
N SER A 343 0.62 -13.67 3.73
CA SER A 343 0.29 -14.84 4.57
C SER A 343 -0.65 -14.50 5.73
N VAL A 344 -0.76 -13.23 6.09
CA VAL A 344 -1.53 -12.75 7.23
C VAL A 344 -2.36 -11.55 6.80
N ARG A 345 -3.66 -11.63 6.98
CA ARG A 345 -4.55 -10.49 6.83
C ARG A 345 -4.55 -9.70 8.13
N LYS A 346 -4.27 -8.41 8.06
CA LYS A 346 -4.32 -7.51 9.21
C LYS A 346 -5.76 -7.32 9.69
N ASP A 347 -5.95 -7.08 10.99
CA ASP A 347 -7.27 -6.76 11.54
C ASP A 347 -7.89 -5.56 10.86
N SER A 348 -7.11 -4.51 10.56
CA SER A 348 -7.59 -3.35 9.82
C SER A 348 -8.15 -3.68 8.43
N GLU A 349 -7.61 -4.69 7.74
CA GLU A 349 -8.12 -5.15 6.44
C GLU A 349 -9.46 -5.89 6.58
N TYR A 350 -9.63 -6.68 7.64
CA TYR A 350 -10.93 -7.30 7.97
C TYR A 350 -11.95 -6.25 8.37
N VAL A 351 -11.56 -5.26 9.17
CA VAL A 351 -12.43 -4.14 9.56
C VAL A 351 -12.88 -3.38 8.31
N ASP A 352 -11.97 -3.05 7.38
CA ASP A 352 -12.31 -2.38 6.11
C ASP A 352 -13.28 -3.20 5.26
N MET A 353 -13.07 -4.51 5.18
CA MET A 353 -13.92 -5.43 4.46
C MET A 353 -15.34 -5.46 5.07
N CYS A 354 -15.44 -5.52 6.38
CA CYS A 354 -16.74 -5.52 7.08
C CYS A 354 -17.45 -4.16 7.01
N ILE A 355 -16.70 -3.04 7.07
CA ILE A 355 -17.24 -1.69 6.83
C ILE A 355 -17.87 -1.65 5.42
N ASN A 356 -17.14 -2.13 4.42
CA ASN A 356 -17.62 -2.14 3.04
C ASN A 356 -18.86 -3.07 2.88
N ALA A 357 -18.88 -4.18 3.59
CA ALA A 357 -20.05 -5.07 3.63
C ALA A 357 -21.28 -4.36 4.21
N PHE A 358 -21.13 -3.67 5.34
CA PHE A 358 -22.23 -2.95 5.99
C PHE A 358 -22.72 -1.73 5.18
N LEU A 359 -21.75 -0.94 4.68
CA LEU A 359 -22.09 0.30 3.96
C LEU A 359 -22.56 0.05 2.53
N ASN A 360 -21.89 -0.82 1.80
CA ASN A 360 -22.06 -0.99 0.36
C ASN A 360 -22.69 -2.33 -0.02
N GLY A 361 -23.09 -3.16 0.96
CA GLY A 361 -23.60 -4.51 0.67
C GLY A 361 -22.56 -5.44 0.01
N ALA A 362 -21.30 -5.05 0.00
CA ALA A 362 -20.23 -5.86 -0.58
C ALA A 362 -20.10 -7.19 0.17
N VAL A 363 -19.85 -8.28 -0.56
CA VAL A 363 -19.64 -9.58 0.07
C VAL A 363 -18.24 -9.60 0.70
N PRO A 364 -18.12 -9.87 2.00
CA PRO A 364 -16.83 -10.06 2.65
C PRO A 364 -16.22 -11.38 2.17
N MET A 365 -15.30 -11.31 1.21
CA MET A 365 -14.68 -12.44 0.53
C MET A 365 -13.17 -12.51 0.80
N PRO A 366 -12.59 -13.71 0.98
CA PRO A 366 -11.16 -13.89 1.02
C PRO A 366 -10.48 -13.41 -0.28
N GLN A 367 -9.34 -12.74 -0.17
CA GLN A 367 -8.62 -12.23 -1.34
C GLN A 367 -8.18 -13.34 -2.30
N SER A 368 -7.83 -14.52 -1.79
CA SER A 368 -7.50 -15.69 -2.60
C SER A 368 -8.68 -16.15 -3.46
N GLN A 369 -9.87 -16.24 -2.87
CA GLN A 369 -11.07 -16.64 -3.60
C GLN A 369 -11.48 -15.59 -4.64
N LEU A 370 -11.29 -14.31 -4.33
CA LEU A 370 -11.54 -13.23 -5.28
C LEU A 370 -10.53 -13.28 -6.45
N TYR A 371 -9.27 -13.59 -6.17
CA TYR A 371 -8.26 -13.83 -7.20
C TYR A 371 -8.63 -15.04 -8.07
N ASP A 372 -8.98 -16.18 -7.46
CA ASP A 372 -9.37 -17.41 -8.17
C ASP A 372 -10.61 -17.17 -9.05
N PHE A 373 -11.56 -16.36 -8.57
CA PHE A 373 -12.70 -15.92 -9.36
C PHE A 373 -12.28 -15.18 -10.64
N TYR A 374 -11.41 -14.17 -10.51
CA TYR A 374 -10.93 -13.43 -11.69
C TYR A 374 -10.00 -14.24 -12.59
N ALA A 375 -9.26 -15.19 -12.05
CA ALA A 375 -8.37 -16.09 -12.79
C ALA A 375 -9.13 -17.25 -13.45
N SER A 376 -10.40 -17.46 -13.08
CA SER A 376 -11.20 -18.53 -13.69
C SER A 376 -11.36 -18.31 -15.19
N LYS A 377 -11.35 -19.42 -15.93
CA LYS A 377 -11.49 -19.39 -17.39
C LYS A 377 -12.82 -18.75 -17.81
N GLU A 378 -13.85 -18.98 -17.02
CA GLU A 378 -15.19 -18.44 -17.25
C GLU A 378 -15.20 -16.90 -17.21
N VAL A 379 -14.43 -16.29 -16.30
CA VAL A 379 -14.35 -14.82 -16.18
C VAL A 379 -13.32 -14.26 -17.16
N SER A 380 -12.14 -14.87 -17.27
CA SER A 380 -11.06 -14.36 -18.13
C SER A 380 -11.41 -14.39 -19.63
N GLU A 381 -12.14 -15.42 -20.10
CA GLU A 381 -12.58 -15.53 -21.49
C GLU A 381 -13.89 -14.80 -21.80
N SER A 382 -14.66 -14.40 -20.77
CA SER A 382 -15.97 -13.77 -20.96
C SER A 382 -15.94 -12.25 -20.95
N VAL A 383 -14.89 -11.63 -20.40
CA VAL A 383 -14.71 -10.18 -20.43
C VAL A 383 -14.08 -9.76 -21.75
N GLU A 384 -14.91 -9.57 -22.75
CA GLU A 384 -14.49 -9.17 -24.08
C GLU A 384 -14.25 -7.66 -24.21
N VAL A 385 -13.40 -7.27 -25.17
CA VAL A 385 -13.19 -5.86 -25.58
C VAL A 385 -14.50 -5.12 -25.81
N SER A 386 -15.52 -5.82 -26.35
CA SER A 386 -16.84 -5.27 -26.57
C SER A 386 -17.52 -4.75 -25.30
N MET A 387 -17.24 -5.38 -24.16
CA MET A 387 -17.78 -4.94 -22.85
C MET A 387 -17.08 -3.67 -22.35
N LEU A 388 -15.76 -3.60 -22.49
CA LEU A 388 -14.99 -2.40 -22.16
C LEU A 388 -15.42 -1.21 -23.04
N ASN A 389 -15.62 -1.44 -24.35
CA ASN A 389 -16.04 -0.41 -25.29
C ASN A 389 -17.44 0.12 -24.95
N ARG A 390 -18.38 -0.76 -24.62
CA ARG A 390 -19.70 -0.34 -24.15
C ARG A 390 -19.63 0.44 -22.84
N MET A 391 -18.80 -0.01 -21.90
CA MET A 391 -18.62 0.72 -20.64
C MET A 391 -17.99 2.09 -20.89
N ALA A 392 -16.94 2.17 -21.72
CA ALA A 392 -16.31 3.44 -22.06
C ALA A 392 -17.31 4.43 -22.66
N SER A 393 -18.07 4.01 -23.68
CA SER A 393 -19.05 4.88 -24.34
C SER A 393 -20.23 5.27 -23.45
N SER A 394 -20.58 4.43 -22.46
CA SER A 394 -21.69 4.75 -21.53
C SER A 394 -21.27 5.61 -20.36
N VAL A 395 -20.03 5.48 -19.88
CA VAL A 395 -19.52 6.18 -18.70
C VAL A 395 -18.82 7.47 -19.09
N MET A 396 -17.87 7.41 -20.05
CA MET A 396 -17.07 8.58 -20.43
C MET A 396 -17.84 9.45 -21.43
N THR A 397 -18.78 10.25 -20.96
CA THR A 397 -19.56 11.18 -21.78
C THR A 397 -19.21 12.61 -21.39
N ILE A 398 -19.40 13.57 -22.31
CA ILE A 398 -19.16 15.00 -22.08
C ILE A 398 -20.41 15.75 -21.71
N ASP A 399 -21.57 15.30 -22.16
CA ASP A 399 -22.84 15.98 -22.09
C ASP A 399 -23.51 15.85 -20.73
N LYS A 400 -23.17 14.84 -19.97
CA LYS A 400 -23.76 14.55 -18.67
C LYS A 400 -22.83 13.77 -17.73
N ASN A 401 -23.12 13.86 -16.44
CA ASN A 401 -22.49 13.10 -15.37
C ASN A 401 -20.99 13.36 -15.19
N LEU A 402 -20.42 14.29 -15.92
CA LEU A 402 -19.00 14.67 -15.88
C LEU A 402 -18.77 15.79 -14.87
N GLU A 403 -17.75 15.62 -14.02
CA GLU A 403 -17.21 16.70 -13.19
C GLU A 403 -15.71 16.83 -13.46
N VAL A 404 -15.26 18.04 -13.82
CA VAL A 404 -13.85 18.37 -13.97
C VAL A 404 -13.47 19.37 -12.89
N VAL A 405 -12.49 19.03 -12.06
CA VAL A 405 -11.98 19.90 -10.99
C VAL A 405 -10.51 20.17 -11.24
N CYS A 406 -10.14 21.45 -11.45
CA CYS A 406 -8.78 21.88 -11.67
C CYS A 406 -8.29 22.74 -10.51
N ARG A 407 -7.18 22.33 -9.86
CA ARG A 407 -6.45 23.16 -8.89
C ARG A 407 -5.29 23.83 -9.62
N VAL A 408 -5.46 25.09 -10.03
CA VAL A 408 -4.56 25.75 -10.99
C VAL A 408 -4.51 27.26 -10.78
N GLY A 409 -3.50 27.91 -11.38
CA GLY A 409 -3.37 29.36 -11.44
C GLY A 409 -3.98 30.02 -12.69
N VAL A 410 -4.73 29.27 -13.51
CA VAL A 410 -5.29 29.72 -14.81
C VAL A 410 -6.80 29.99 -14.68
N ALA A 411 -7.34 30.86 -15.53
CA ALA A 411 -8.76 31.17 -15.52
C ALA A 411 -9.63 29.97 -15.93
N ALA A 412 -10.81 29.83 -15.29
CA ALA A 412 -11.75 28.72 -15.51
C ALA A 412 -12.17 28.58 -16.98
N ASP A 413 -12.56 29.68 -17.62
CA ASP A 413 -13.08 29.69 -18.99
C ASP A 413 -12.09 29.12 -20.01
N SER A 414 -10.78 29.34 -19.81
CA SER A 414 -9.74 28.83 -20.70
C SER A 414 -9.61 27.30 -20.61
N LEU A 415 -9.79 26.75 -19.41
CA LEU A 415 -9.67 25.30 -19.19
C LEU A 415 -10.92 24.56 -19.67
N GLU A 416 -12.10 25.09 -19.37
CA GLU A 416 -13.38 24.56 -19.84
C GLU A 416 -13.44 24.56 -21.37
N SER A 417 -13.12 25.71 -22.00
CA SER A 417 -13.04 25.82 -23.47
C SER A 417 -12.05 24.83 -24.06
N ALA A 418 -10.87 24.66 -23.46
CA ALA A 418 -9.86 23.71 -23.93
C ALA A 418 -10.37 22.27 -23.85
N PHE A 419 -11.04 21.89 -22.74
CA PHE A 419 -11.57 20.55 -22.57
C PHE A 419 -12.69 20.27 -23.60
N ILE A 420 -13.69 21.16 -23.67
CA ILE A 420 -14.86 20.98 -24.53
C ILE A 420 -14.45 20.98 -26.01
N SER A 421 -13.63 21.94 -26.44
CA SER A 421 -13.22 22.06 -27.85
C SER A 421 -12.29 20.95 -28.32
N SER A 422 -11.69 20.20 -27.40
CA SER A 422 -10.81 19.08 -27.70
C SER A 422 -11.53 17.73 -27.65
N TRP A 423 -12.71 17.66 -27.07
CA TRP A 423 -13.50 16.44 -27.08
C TRP A 423 -13.94 16.09 -28.51
N GLY A 424 -13.72 14.85 -28.94
CA GLY A 424 -14.01 14.37 -30.30
C GLY A 424 -12.94 14.72 -31.33
N LYS A 425 -11.86 15.42 -30.96
CA LYS A 425 -10.69 15.53 -31.85
C LYS A 425 -9.92 14.22 -31.88
N PRO A 426 -9.29 13.88 -33.03
CA PRO A 426 -8.46 12.70 -33.11
C PRO A 426 -7.33 12.74 -32.06
N SER A 427 -7.16 11.65 -31.34
CA SER A 427 -6.03 11.52 -30.41
C SER A 427 -4.69 11.46 -31.18
N VAL A 428 -3.68 12.11 -30.62
CA VAL A 428 -2.31 12.07 -31.15
C VAL A 428 -1.66 10.69 -31.08
N VAL A 429 -2.23 9.79 -30.26
CA VAL A 429 -1.76 8.41 -30.09
C VAL A 429 -2.84 7.41 -30.46
N ALA A 430 -2.46 6.45 -31.27
CA ALA A 430 -3.32 5.30 -31.61
C ALA A 430 -3.45 4.34 -30.42
N PRO A 431 -4.49 3.48 -30.39
CA PRO A 431 -4.55 2.35 -29.49
C PRO A 431 -3.27 1.51 -29.55
N ALA A 432 -2.85 0.96 -28.41
CA ALA A 432 -1.67 0.12 -28.37
C ALA A 432 -1.89 -1.17 -29.19
N THR A 433 -0.84 -1.63 -29.84
CA THR A 433 -0.79 -2.89 -30.57
C THR A 433 -0.13 -3.98 -29.74
N ASP A 434 -0.16 -5.22 -30.22
CA ASP A 434 0.55 -6.33 -29.57
C ASP A 434 2.05 -6.06 -29.51
N ILE A 435 2.66 -6.54 -28.43
CA ILE A 435 4.09 -6.39 -28.19
C ILE A 435 4.85 -7.33 -29.14
N HIS A 436 5.78 -6.79 -29.91
CA HIS A 436 6.70 -7.59 -30.71
C HIS A 436 7.78 -8.19 -29.80
N VAL A 437 7.76 -9.50 -29.65
CA VAL A 437 8.71 -10.22 -28.78
C VAL A 437 9.91 -10.67 -29.60
N SER A 438 11.11 -10.41 -29.11
CA SER A 438 12.33 -10.84 -29.79
C SER A 438 12.53 -12.35 -29.71
N ASP A 439 13.18 -12.91 -30.73
CA ASP A 439 13.52 -14.33 -30.79
C ASP A 439 14.37 -14.79 -29.59
N THR A 440 15.12 -13.91 -28.97
CA THR A 440 15.96 -14.19 -27.79
C THR A 440 15.13 -14.55 -26.57
N LEU A 441 13.97 -13.93 -26.38
CA LEU A 441 13.05 -14.29 -25.30
C LEU A 441 12.18 -15.49 -25.65
N LEU A 442 11.92 -15.74 -26.92
CA LEU A 442 11.14 -16.88 -27.41
C LEU A 442 11.95 -18.19 -27.40
N ASN A 443 13.25 -18.12 -27.75
CA ASN A 443 14.10 -19.30 -27.83
C ASN A 443 14.55 -19.78 -26.43
N LEU A 444 13.97 -20.88 -26.03
CA LEU A 444 14.07 -21.45 -24.69
C LEU A 444 15.27 -22.34 -24.43
N ALA A 445 15.84 -22.91 -25.46
CA ALA A 445 16.81 -23.98 -25.28
C ALA A 445 18.22 -23.43 -25.19
N SER A 446 18.78 -23.41 -24.00
CA SER A 446 20.25 -23.44 -23.86
C SER A 446 20.76 -24.76 -24.43
N THR A 447 21.71 -24.69 -25.37
CA THR A 447 22.35 -25.89 -25.94
C THR A 447 23.23 -26.62 -24.89
N HIS A 448 23.51 -26.02 -23.75
CA HIS A 448 24.40 -26.54 -22.71
C HIS A 448 23.72 -26.66 -21.35
N LYS A 449 23.47 -27.91 -20.94
CA LYS A 449 22.97 -28.22 -19.57
C LYS A 449 24.09 -28.04 -18.54
N LEU A 450 23.96 -27.04 -17.69
CA LEU A 450 24.96 -26.75 -16.69
C LEU A 450 24.87 -27.72 -15.48
N PRO A 451 25.89 -28.49 -15.15
CA PRO A 451 25.82 -29.40 -14.00
C PRO A 451 25.88 -28.64 -12.65
N VAL A 452 25.22 -29.21 -11.66
CA VAL A 452 25.37 -28.81 -10.26
C VAL A 452 26.64 -29.46 -9.74
N THR A 453 27.59 -28.69 -9.23
CA THR A 453 28.87 -29.14 -8.71
C THR A 453 28.86 -29.38 -7.21
N MET A 454 27.96 -28.68 -6.47
CA MET A 454 27.83 -28.78 -5.03
C MET A 454 26.41 -28.62 -4.57
N ILE A 455 26.00 -29.45 -3.61
CA ILE A 455 24.73 -29.32 -2.87
C ILE A 455 25.07 -29.25 -1.39
N ARG A 456 24.59 -28.23 -0.70
CA ARG A 456 24.74 -28.07 0.76
C ARG A 456 23.39 -27.83 1.39
N ASN A 457 23.19 -28.24 2.62
CA ASN A 457 22.03 -27.85 3.42
C ASN A 457 22.09 -26.34 3.69
N GLU A 458 20.99 -25.68 3.50
CA GLU A 458 20.80 -24.28 3.84
C GLU A 458 20.17 -24.20 5.24
N HIS A 459 21.01 -23.94 6.25
CA HIS A 459 20.64 -24.09 7.67
C HIS A 459 19.65 -23.04 8.16
N LEU A 460 19.60 -21.84 7.53
CA LEU A 460 18.72 -20.77 7.94
C LEU A 460 17.26 -21.09 7.60
N SER A 461 17.01 -21.59 6.39
CA SER A 461 15.66 -21.87 5.89
C SER A 461 15.26 -23.35 6.00
N GLY A 462 16.23 -24.22 6.21
CA GLY A 462 16.05 -25.67 6.14
C GLY A 462 15.96 -26.22 4.70
N GLY A 463 16.35 -25.41 3.72
CA GLY A 463 16.41 -25.76 2.31
C GLY A 463 17.78 -26.23 1.84
N HIS A 464 18.11 -25.97 0.57
CA HIS A 464 19.38 -26.32 -0.02
C HIS A 464 20.05 -25.15 -0.74
N LEU A 465 21.36 -25.11 -0.69
CA LEU A 465 22.19 -24.22 -1.52
C LEU A 465 22.88 -25.06 -2.60
N TRP A 466 22.59 -24.74 -3.85
CA TRP A 466 23.21 -25.37 -5.02
C TRP A 466 24.27 -24.44 -5.63
N THR A 467 25.41 -25.00 -5.99
CA THR A 467 26.43 -24.29 -6.78
C THR A 467 26.53 -24.97 -8.14
N PHE A 468 26.42 -24.21 -9.20
CA PHE A 468 26.52 -24.66 -10.58
C PHE A 468 27.97 -24.57 -11.09
N ALA A 469 28.29 -25.23 -12.19
CA ALA A 469 29.67 -25.32 -12.70
C ALA A 469 30.27 -23.96 -13.09
N ASN A 470 29.44 -22.98 -13.46
CA ASN A 470 29.86 -21.59 -13.70
C ASN A 470 29.97 -20.74 -12.41
N GLY A 471 29.79 -21.33 -11.22
CA GLY A 471 29.87 -20.65 -9.94
C GLY A 471 28.58 -19.96 -9.47
N VAL A 472 27.53 -19.93 -10.27
CA VAL A 472 26.23 -19.36 -9.86
C VAL A 472 25.67 -20.18 -8.69
N ARG A 473 25.24 -19.49 -7.65
CA ARG A 473 24.66 -20.09 -6.45
C ARG A 473 23.15 -19.87 -6.44
N VAL A 474 22.41 -20.93 -6.09
CA VAL A 474 20.96 -20.89 -5.92
C VAL A 474 20.59 -21.45 -4.56
N ALA A 475 19.97 -20.63 -3.71
CA ALA A 475 19.36 -21.06 -2.46
C ALA A 475 17.87 -21.38 -2.72
N TYR A 476 17.49 -22.62 -2.44
CA TYR A 476 16.12 -23.08 -2.63
C TYR A 476 15.49 -23.52 -1.31
N LYS A 477 14.30 -23.02 -1.02
CA LYS A 477 13.43 -23.48 0.07
C LYS A 477 12.13 -24.00 -0.49
N ARG A 478 11.81 -25.26 -0.20
CA ARG A 478 10.48 -25.80 -0.47
C ARG A 478 9.49 -25.34 0.58
N MET A 479 8.39 -24.77 0.15
CA MET A 479 7.30 -24.28 1.00
C MET A 479 6.01 -24.30 0.18
N ASP A 480 4.86 -24.56 0.81
CA ASP A 480 3.57 -24.44 0.13
C ASP A 480 3.33 -22.96 -0.24
N THR A 481 3.28 -22.70 -1.52
CA THR A 481 3.08 -21.36 -2.10
C THR A 481 1.90 -21.29 -3.07
N GLY A 482 1.13 -22.37 -3.17
CA GLY A 482 -0.04 -22.43 -4.05
C GLY A 482 0.31 -22.26 -5.53
N GLY A 483 1.35 -22.94 -6.02
CA GLY A 483 1.76 -22.89 -7.43
C GLY A 483 2.61 -21.70 -7.82
N LYS A 484 3.16 -20.97 -6.85
CA LYS A 484 3.93 -19.74 -7.05
C LYS A 484 5.39 -19.91 -6.67
N VAL A 485 6.24 -19.13 -7.32
CA VAL A 485 7.66 -19.02 -7.01
C VAL A 485 7.93 -17.59 -6.54
N TYR A 486 8.46 -17.43 -5.35
CA TYR A 486 9.04 -16.19 -4.84
C TYR A 486 10.52 -16.24 -5.11
N TRP A 487 11.05 -15.21 -5.72
CA TRP A 487 12.43 -15.25 -6.17
C TRP A 487 13.15 -13.92 -5.97
N ALA A 488 14.48 -13.98 -5.90
CA ALA A 488 15.34 -12.83 -6.01
C ALA A 488 16.70 -13.20 -6.60
N LEU A 489 17.25 -12.32 -7.42
CA LEU A 489 18.67 -12.28 -7.77
C LEU A 489 19.31 -11.16 -6.97
N GLY A 490 20.11 -11.48 -5.98
CA GLY A 490 20.90 -10.54 -5.19
C GLY A 490 22.34 -10.50 -5.69
N LEU A 491 22.84 -9.31 -6.00
CA LEU A 491 24.19 -9.08 -6.51
C LEU A 491 24.98 -8.16 -5.57
N ASN A 492 26.26 -8.49 -5.34
CA ASN A 492 27.19 -7.60 -4.65
C ASN A 492 27.60 -6.45 -5.55
N GLY A 493 27.22 -5.26 -5.18
CA GLY A 493 27.43 -4.00 -5.90
C GLY A 493 26.19 -3.14 -5.89
N GLY A 494 26.39 -1.88 -5.59
CA GLY A 494 25.36 -0.86 -5.57
C GLY A 494 25.90 0.48 -6.04
N TYR A 495 25.08 1.54 -5.97
CA TYR A 495 25.52 2.85 -6.45
C TYR A 495 26.72 3.42 -5.69
N GLY A 496 27.04 2.90 -4.50
CA GLY A 496 28.28 3.22 -3.79
C GLY A 496 29.55 2.82 -4.53
N ASN A 497 29.48 1.87 -5.47
CA ASN A 497 30.60 1.46 -6.32
C ASN A 497 30.85 2.41 -7.51
N ILE A 498 29.96 3.36 -7.76
CA ILE A 498 30.12 4.34 -8.84
C ILE A 498 31.01 5.49 -8.32
N LYS A 499 32.15 5.67 -8.95
CA LYS A 499 33.03 6.80 -8.64
C LYS A 499 32.43 8.12 -9.13
N ASP A 500 32.77 9.20 -8.46
CA ASP A 500 32.47 10.56 -8.87
C ASP A 500 30.96 10.88 -9.04
N LEU A 501 30.10 10.25 -8.20
CA LEU A 501 28.71 10.66 -8.06
C LEU A 501 28.64 12.00 -7.35
N SER A 502 27.80 12.89 -7.86
CA SER A 502 27.40 14.12 -7.18
C SER A 502 26.39 13.79 -6.06
N LYS A 503 26.23 14.70 -5.09
CA LYS A 503 25.24 14.55 -4.02
C LYS A 503 23.85 14.35 -4.62
N GLY A 504 23.17 13.26 -4.23
CA GLY A 504 21.83 12.89 -4.67
C GLY A 504 21.76 12.11 -5.98
N GLU A 505 22.83 12.00 -6.80
CA GLU A 505 22.82 11.21 -8.04
C GLU A 505 22.58 9.72 -7.78
N GLY A 506 23.07 9.19 -6.65
CA GLY A 506 22.91 7.77 -6.29
C GLY A 506 21.47 7.31 -6.26
N ALA A 507 20.55 8.19 -5.88
CA ALA A 507 19.11 7.89 -5.81
C ALA A 507 18.47 7.59 -7.19
N PHE A 508 19.08 8.09 -8.28
CA PHE A 508 18.58 7.90 -9.64
C PHE A 508 19.13 6.65 -10.32
N VAL A 509 20.21 6.05 -9.79
CA VAL A 509 20.87 4.90 -10.45
C VAL A 509 19.89 3.73 -10.65
N GLY A 510 19.02 3.47 -9.66
CA GLY A 510 18.01 2.43 -9.77
C GLY A 510 17.00 2.66 -10.90
N ASP A 511 16.69 3.91 -11.19
CA ASP A 511 15.76 4.25 -12.28
C ASP A 511 16.42 4.11 -13.65
N MET A 512 17.75 4.29 -13.74
CA MET A 512 18.47 4.17 -15.02
C MET A 512 18.31 2.80 -15.67
N LEU A 513 18.13 1.73 -14.87
CA LEU A 513 17.86 0.40 -15.42
C LEU A 513 16.56 0.37 -16.24
N ARG A 514 15.55 1.11 -15.80
CA ARG A 514 14.25 1.19 -16.48
C ARG A 514 14.26 2.08 -17.74
N LEU A 515 15.35 2.81 -17.97
CA LEU A 515 15.55 3.63 -19.15
C LEU A 515 16.34 2.89 -20.24
N ASN A 516 16.26 1.57 -20.24
CA ASN A 516 16.84 0.72 -21.25
C ASN A 516 15.74 -0.02 -21.99
N LYS A 517 15.96 -0.30 -23.27
CA LYS A 517 15.32 -1.39 -23.96
C LYS A 517 15.96 -2.69 -23.49
N VAL A 518 15.16 -3.71 -23.36
CA VAL A 518 15.63 -5.06 -23.03
C VAL A 518 15.18 -6.02 -24.13
N ALA A 519 16.11 -6.73 -24.71
CA ALA A 519 15.84 -7.59 -25.87
C ALA A 519 15.11 -6.83 -27.01
N GLY A 520 15.50 -5.56 -27.24
CA GLY A 520 14.91 -4.68 -28.25
C GLY A 520 13.57 -4.03 -27.87
N MET A 521 12.95 -4.41 -26.74
CA MET A 521 11.69 -3.85 -26.27
C MET A 521 11.91 -2.70 -25.29
N PRO A 522 11.14 -1.60 -25.36
CA PRO A 522 11.07 -0.62 -24.28
C PRO A 522 10.78 -1.32 -22.95
N TRP A 523 11.31 -0.78 -21.84
CA TRP A 523 11.18 -1.40 -20.52
C TRP A 523 9.73 -1.71 -20.13
N ASP A 524 8.80 -0.80 -20.37
CA ASP A 524 7.39 -0.99 -20.00
C ASP A 524 6.74 -2.12 -20.82
N ASP A 525 7.03 -2.21 -22.12
CA ASP A 525 6.56 -3.32 -22.95
C ASP A 525 7.17 -4.66 -22.53
N PHE A 526 8.46 -4.65 -22.16
CA PHE A 526 9.13 -5.83 -21.62
C PHE A 526 8.48 -6.33 -20.33
N VAL A 527 8.20 -5.42 -19.39
CA VAL A 527 7.53 -5.77 -18.11
C VAL A 527 6.11 -6.28 -18.39
N HIS A 528 5.34 -5.62 -19.24
CA HIS A 528 3.99 -6.07 -19.60
C HIS A 528 3.97 -7.44 -20.27
N TYR A 529 4.96 -7.72 -21.13
CA TYR A 529 5.12 -9.05 -21.69
C TYR A 529 5.36 -10.10 -20.61
N LEU A 530 6.25 -9.82 -19.66
CA LEU A 530 6.52 -10.72 -18.53
C LEU A 530 5.30 -10.95 -17.65
N GLU A 531 4.54 -9.90 -17.36
CA GLU A 531 3.29 -10.01 -16.59
C GLU A 531 2.29 -10.96 -17.28
N GLY A 532 2.20 -10.88 -18.63
CA GLY A 532 1.41 -11.80 -19.43
C GLY A 532 1.90 -13.25 -19.38
N GLN A 533 3.19 -13.47 -19.09
CA GLN A 533 3.78 -14.79 -18.86
C GLN A 533 3.76 -15.20 -17.37
N GLY A 534 3.05 -14.45 -16.51
CA GLY A 534 2.98 -14.70 -15.08
C GLY A 534 4.30 -14.51 -14.34
N VAL A 535 5.19 -13.66 -14.86
CA VAL A 535 6.48 -13.30 -14.26
C VAL A 535 6.44 -11.84 -13.86
N TYR A 536 6.71 -11.57 -12.58
CA TYR A 536 6.69 -10.24 -12.00
C TYR A 536 8.07 -9.87 -11.50
N LEU A 537 8.51 -8.65 -11.82
CA LEU A 537 9.87 -8.19 -11.62
C LEU A 537 9.89 -6.77 -11.06
N GLU A 538 10.65 -6.57 -10.00
CA GLU A 538 11.11 -5.26 -9.54
C GLU A 538 12.62 -5.25 -9.36
N ALA A 539 13.26 -4.10 -9.62
CA ALA A 539 14.68 -3.89 -9.42
C ALA A 539 14.91 -2.81 -8.37
N LYS A 540 15.82 -3.06 -7.43
CA LYS A 540 16.25 -2.13 -6.40
C LYS A 540 17.76 -2.06 -6.36
N VAL A 541 18.32 -0.89 -6.62
CA VAL A 541 19.76 -0.62 -6.47
C VAL A 541 19.97 0.10 -5.14
N GLY A 542 20.61 -0.59 -4.22
CA GLY A 542 21.00 -0.05 -2.92
C GLY A 542 22.42 0.51 -2.96
N LEU A 543 22.92 0.94 -1.79
CA LEU A 543 24.27 1.48 -1.66
C LEU A 543 25.35 0.42 -1.96
N TYR A 544 25.16 -0.81 -1.49
CA TYR A 544 26.14 -1.89 -1.56
C TYR A 544 25.66 -3.11 -2.35
N THR A 545 24.36 -3.24 -2.56
CA THR A 545 23.77 -4.41 -3.21
C THR A 545 22.73 -3.99 -4.24
N THR A 546 22.58 -4.79 -5.27
CA THR A 546 21.48 -4.69 -6.24
C THR A 546 20.64 -5.95 -6.15
N ILE A 547 19.33 -5.78 -6.08
CA ILE A 547 18.37 -6.87 -5.95
C ILE A 547 17.32 -6.75 -7.04
N LEU A 548 17.21 -7.79 -7.88
CA LEU A 548 16.05 -8.00 -8.74
C LEU A 548 15.21 -9.08 -8.06
N LYS A 549 13.93 -8.82 -7.82
CA LYS A 549 13.05 -9.76 -7.10
C LYS A 549 11.63 -9.71 -7.62
N GLY A 550 10.85 -10.71 -7.27
CA GLY A 550 9.44 -10.76 -7.60
C GLY A 550 8.83 -12.12 -7.37
N THR A 551 7.81 -12.41 -8.17
CA THR A 551 7.09 -13.68 -8.16
C THR A 551 6.97 -14.23 -9.57
N ALA A 552 6.75 -15.53 -9.68
CA ALA A 552 6.40 -16.17 -10.93
C ALA A 552 5.44 -17.33 -10.65
N TYR A 553 4.70 -17.79 -11.65
CA TYR A 553 4.07 -19.10 -11.58
C TYR A 553 5.13 -20.20 -11.72
N ASN A 554 4.81 -21.40 -11.28
CA ASN A 554 5.73 -22.53 -11.33
C ASN A 554 6.28 -22.82 -12.74
N ASP A 555 5.47 -22.66 -13.77
CA ASP A 555 5.82 -22.81 -15.18
C ASP A 555 6.51 -21.55 -15.77
N GLY A 556 6.43 -20.42 -15.09
CA GLY A 556 7.09 -19.16 -15.47
C GLY A 556 8.59 -19.09 -15.15
N LEU A 557 9.14 -20.05 -14.36
CA LEU A 557 10.55 -20.01 -13.95
C LEU A 557 11.54 -20.00 -15.15
N PRO A 558 11.36 -20.75 -16.24
CA PRO A 558 12.22 -20.65 -17.41
C PRO A 558 12.18 -19.27 -18.08
N MET A 559 10.99 -18.64 -18.16
CA MET A 559 10.85 -17.28 -18.68
C MET A 559 11.54 -16.27 -17.77
N LEU A 560 11.39 -16.41 -16.45
CA LEU A 560 12.10 -15.60 -15.47
C LEU A 560 13.62 -15.63 -15.69
N MET A 561 14.20 -16.81 -15.82
CA MET A 561 15.65 -16.93 -16.00
C MET A 561 16.13 -16.27 -17.30
N ARG A 562 15.36 -16.38 -18.39
CA ARG A 562 15.67 -15.68 -19.65
C ARG A 562 15.55 -14.18 -19.54
N SER A 563 14.54 -13.71 -18.83
CA SER A 563 14.34 -12.28 -18.55
C SER A 563 15.51 -11.69 -17.79
N LEU A 564 16.00 -12.40 -16.77
CA LEU A 564 17.19 -11.98 -16.02
C LEU A 564 18.44 -11.96 -16.91
N LYS A 565 18.59 -12.94 -17.82
CA LYS A 565 19.67 -12.94 -18.80
C LYS A 565 19.55 -11.77 -19.77
N ALA A 566 18.37 -11.51 -20.31
CA ALA A 566 18.14 -10.39 -21.22
C ALA A 566 18.46 -9.05 -20.54
N ILE A 567 18.03 -8.85 -19.29
CA ILE A 567 18.40 -7.68 -18.47
C ILE A 567 19.94 -7.60 -18.30
N ALA A 568 20.61 -8.73 -18.12
CA ALA A 568 22.05 -8.75 -17.91
C ALA A 568 22.85 -8.46 -19.20
N ALA A 569 22.43 -8.99 -20.35
CA ALA A 569 23.25 -9.05 -21.56
C ALA A 569 22.67 -8.30 -22.78
N GLU A 570 21.38 -7.94 -22.77
CA GLU A 570 20.68 -7.42 -23.96
C GLU A 570 20.01 -6.07 -23.65
N ARG A 571 20.68 -5.23 -22.85
CA ARG A 571 20.26 -3.86 -22.56
C ARG A 571 20.79 -2.89 -23.62
N GLU A 572 19.97 -1.93 -23.98
CA GLU A 572 20.36 -0.77 -24.79
C GLU A 572 19.69 0.47 -24.20
N PHE A 573 20.48 1.53 -23.98
CA PHE A 573 19.94 2.77 -23.43
C PHE A 573 18.89 3.39 -24.38
N ASP A 574 17.73 3.79 -23.82
CA ASP A 574 16.62 4.38 -24.56
C ASP A 574 16.58 5.91 -24.35
N GLU A 575 17.04 6.65 -25.35
CA GLU A 575 17.03 8.12 -25.33
C GLU A 575 15.63 8.71 -25.20
N SER A 576 14.61 8.05 -25.79
CA SER A 576 13.24 8.54 -25.70
C SER A 576 12.66 8.34 -24.30
N ALA A 577 12.89 7.18 -23.69
CA ALA A 577 12.50 6.92 -22.30
C ALA A 577 13.21 7.87 -21.33
N PHE A 578 14.49 8.16 -21.57
CA PHE A 578 15.23 9.14 -20.75
C PHE A 578 14.65 10.55 -20.88
N ALA A 579 14.35 10.99 -22.11
CA ALA A 579 13.75 12.31 -22.33
C ALA A 579 12.38 12.45 -21.64
N ALA A 580 11.54 11.41 -21.72
CA ALA A 580 10.25 11.35 -21.03
C ALA A 580 10.43 11.35 -19.51
N TYR A 581 11.36 10.56 -18.99
CA TYR A 581 11.70 10.53 -17.57
C TYR A 581 12.12 11.92 -17.06
N MET A 582 13.01 12.59 -17.78
CA MET A 582 13.48 13.93 -17.41
C MET A 582 12.37 14.97 -17.37
N ARG A 583 11.43 14.93 -18.31
CA ARG A 583 10.27 15.84 -18.31
C ARG A 583 9.37 15.64 -17.08
N GLY A 584 9.14 14.41 -16.67
CA GLY A 584 8.27 14.11 -15.51
C GLY A 584 8.97 14.16 -14.14
N GLU A 585 10.31 14.10 -14.12
CA GLU A 585 11.05 13.96 -12.86
C GLU A 585 10.92 15.19 -11.95
N TRP A 586 10.94 16.40 -12.51
CA TRP A 586 10.81 17.60 -11.70
C TRP A 586 9.45 17.69 -11.00
N LEU A 587 8.36 17.23 -11.64
CA LEU A 587 7.04 17.16 -11.02
C LEU A 587 7.02 16.20 -9.84
N ARG A 588 7.68 15.05 -9.98
CA ARG A 588 7.79 14.05 -8.89
C ARG A 588 8.65 14.54 -7.75
N GLN A 589 9.67 15.36 -8.04
CA GLN A 589 10.54 15.95 -7.03
C GLN A 589 9.84 17.05 -6.25
N GLU A 590 9.06 17.91 -6.87
CA GLU A 590 8.25 18.92 -6.16
C GLU A 590 7.35 18.27 -5.11
N GLU A 591 6.72 17.13 -5.42
CA GLU A 591 5.96 16.37 -4.44
C GLU A 591 6.83 15.79 -3.31
N SER A 592 8.09 15.43 -3.59
CA SER A 592 8.96 14.75 -2.62
C SER A 592 9.77 15.71 -1.75
N ILE A 593 10.15 16.89 -2.23
CA ILE A 593 10.92 17.89 -1.47
C ILE A 593 10.14 18.40 -0.26
N ALA A 594 8.82 18.45 -0.36
CA ALA A 594 7.94 18.77 0.76
C ALA A 594 7.85 17.65 1.83
N SER A 595 8.42 16.48 1.55
CA SER A 595 8.39 15.35 2.49
C SER A 595 9.29 15.61 3.70
N SER A 596 8.75 15.49 4.90
CA SER A 596 9.48 15.60 6.16
C SER A 596 10.67 14.64 6.25
N ASN A 597 10.58 13.47 5.61
CA ASN A 597 11.66 12.48 5.57
C ASN A 597 12.91 12.99 4.84
N VAL A 598 12.73 13.78 3.76
CA VAL A 598 13.83 14.39 3.00
C VAL A 598 14.56 15.40 3.86
N VAL A 599 13.81 16.25 4.56
CA VAL A 599 14.36 17.27 5.46
C VAL A 599 15.15 16.59 6.59
N ILE A 600 14.57 15.59 7.23
CA ILE A 600 15.19 14.86 8.34
C ILE A 600 16.50 14.18 7.89
N ASP A 601 16.49 13.46 6.77
CA ASP A 601 17.70 12.80 6.26
C ASP A 601 18.81 13.81 5.95
N SER A 602 18.46 14.95 5.37
CA SER A 602 19.39 16.04 5.11
C SER A 602 19.98 16.67 6.38
N LEU A 603 19.16 16.78 7.43
CA LEU A 603 19.59 17.30 8.74
C LEU A 603 20.42 16.28 9.51
N MET A 604 20.08 14.99 9.41
CA MET A 604 20.84 13.90 10.06
C MET A 604 22.26 13.77 9.53
N CYS A 605 22.49 14.03 8.25
CA CYS A 605 23.82 13.95 7.65
C CYS A 605 23.98 14.93 6.48
N PRO A 606 24.24 16.22 6.74
CA PRO A 606 24.21 17.27 5.71
C PRO A 606 25.22 17.08 4.58
N GLY A 607 26.37 16.44 4.86
CA GLY A 607 27.45 16.19 3.88
C GLY A 607 27.35 14.89 3.09
N TYR A 608 26.31 14.06 3.36
CA TYR A 608 26.25 12.73 2.82
C TYR A 608 25.84 12.72 1.33
N LYS A 609 26.80 12.43 0.46
CA LYS A 609 26.56 12.46 -1.00
C LYS A 609 25.81 11.25 -1.55
N TYR A 610 25.79 10.12 -0.82
CA TYR A 610 25.14 8.87 -1.23
C TYR A 610 23.73 8.72 -0.63
N SER A 611 23.09 9.83 -0.28
CA SER A 611 21.69 9.78 0.18
C SER A 611 20.80 9.05 -0.85
N PRO A 612 19.92 8.13 -0.41
CA PRO A 612 18.95 7.49 -1.29
C PRO A 612 17.81 8.42 -1.71
N ILE A 613 17.84 9.68 -1.29
CA ILE A 613 16.80 10.66 -1.53
C ILE A 613 17.17 11.49 -2.76
N LYS A 614 16.26 11.54 -3.70
CA LYS A 614 16.35 12.39 -4.88
C LYS A 614 16.24 13.86 -4.48
N THR A 615 17.15 14.67 -5.01
CA THR A 615 17.13 16.14 -4.84
C THR A 615 17.00 16.80 -6.19
N SER A 616 16.20 17.87 -6.28
CA SER A 616 15.96 18.59 -7.53
C SER A 616 17.26 19.08 -8.19
N GLY A 617 17.30 19.04 -9.51
CA GLY A 617 18.42 19.52 -10.32
C GLY A 617 19.70 18.68 -10.28
N LYS A 618 19.68 17.48 -9.68
CA LYS A 618 20.86 16.63 -9.57
C LYS A 618 20.99 15.54 -10.62
N LEU A 619 19.92 15.24 -11.36
CA LEU A 619 20.01 14.31 -12.46
C LEU A 619 20.61 15.01 -13.69
N SER A 620 21.72 14.48 -14.18
CA SER A 620 22.39 14.96 -15.39
C SER A 620 22.66 13.81 -16.35
N ARG A 621 22.81 14.15 -17.66
CA ARG A 621 23.20 13.15 -18.68
C ARG A 621 24.53 12.45 -18.35
N ASN A 622 25.39 13.07 -17.56
CA ASN A 622 26.67 12.48 -17.11
C ASN A 622 26.49 11.25 -16.23
N LEU A 623 25.31 11.04 -15.65
CA LEU A 623 25.01 9.83 -14.89
C LEU A 623 24.84 8.61 -15.79
N ILE A 624 24.35 8.78 -17.03
CA ILE A 624 24.06 7.67 -17.95
C ILE A 624 25.29 6.77 -18.18
N PRO A 625 26.43 7.28 -18.70
CA PRO A 625 27.58 6.42 -18.94
C PRO A 625 28.18 5.82 -17.65
N LYS A 626 27.98 6.48 -16.50
CA LYS A 626 28.41 5.95 -15.19
C LYS A 626 27.51 4.76 -14.77
N ALA A 627 26.21 4.90 -14.97
CA ALA A 627 25.23 3.86 -14.64
C ALA A 627 25.37 2.65 -15.58
N GLU A 628 25.50 2.86 -16.88
CA GLU A 628 25.72 1.80 -17.87
C GLU A 628 26.98 1.00 -17.53
N LYS A 629 28.11 1.65 -17.32
CA LYS A 629 29.38 0.99 -16.91
C LYS A 629 29.22 0.23 -15.58
N PHE A 630 28.44 0.75 -14.65
CA PHE A 630 28.15 0.08 -13.39
C PHE A 630 27.34 -1.20 -13.64
N TYR A 631 26.27 -1.14 -14.44
CA TYR A 631 25.44 -2.31 -14.73
C TYR A 631 26.20 -3.38 -15.54
N ASP A 632 27.00 -2.99 -16.52
CA ASP A 632 27.82 -3.94 -17.28
C ASP A 632 28.78 -4.70 -16.35
N LYS A 633 29.42 -4.00 -15.44
CA LYS A 633 30.31 -4.60 -14.44
C LYS A 633 29.53 -5.43 -13.42
N LEU A 634 28.34 -5.05 -13.05
CA LEU A 634 27.51 -5.76 -12.10
C LEU A 634 27.04 -7.10 -12.69
N PHE A 635 26.54 -7.06 -13.90
CA PHE A 635 25.98 -8.25 -14.56
C PHE A 635 27.05 -9.18 -15.19
N SER A 636 28.30 -8.73 -15.32
CA SER A 636 29.40 -9.64 -15.71
C SER A 636 29.77 -10.67 -14.63
N LYS A 637 29.22 -10.55 -13.40
CA LYS A 637 29.60 -11.32 -12.24
C LYS A 637 28.42 -11.88 -11.45
N VAL A 638 27.47 -12.50 -12.13
CA VAL A 638 26.28 -13.06 -11.46
C VAL A 638 26.66 -14.10 -10.38
N ASN A 639 27.80 -14.75 -10.53
CA ASN A 639 28.34 -15.71 -9.55
C ASN A 639 28.82 -15.07 -8.23
N ASP A 640 29.06 -13.76 -8.16
CA ASP A 640 29.35 -13.06 -6.90
C ASP A 640 28.09 -12.90 -6.03
N GLY A 641 26.91 -13.10 -6.60
CA GLY A 641 25.63 -13.01 -5.94
C GLY A 641 25.02 -14.34 -5.54
N VAL A 642 23.72 -14.31 -5.37
CA VAL A 642 22.88 -15.48 -5.11
C VAL A 642 21.50 -15.32 -5.77
N ILE A 643 21.01 -16.40 -6.35
CA ILE A 643 19.59 -16.52 -6.71
C ILE A 643 18.91 -17.20 -5.54
N VAL A 644 17.83 -16.63 -5.04
CA VAL A 644 16.99 -17.20 -3.99
C VAL A 644 15.67 -17.58 -4.60
N ILE A 645 15.18 -18.77 -4.30
CA ILE A 645 13.90 -19.30 -4.78
C ILE A 645 13.16 -19.95 -3.60
N VAL A 646 11.91 -19.55 -3.39
CA VAL A 646 10.99 -20.20 -2.44
C VAL A 646 9.75 -20.60 -3.22
N GLY A 647 9.40 -21.88 -3.20
CA GLY A 647 8.29 -22.43 -3.97
C GLY A 647 7.87 -23.82 -3.51
N ASP A 648 6.80 -24.34 -4.07
CA ASP A 648 6.23 -25.65 -3.69
C ASP A 648 6.69 -26.82 -4.56
N GLN A 649 7.34 -26.55 -5.69
CA GLN A 649 7.81 -27.58 -6.61
C GLN A 649 8.88 -28.47 -5.98
N ASP A 650 8.99 -29.69 -6.50
CA ASP A 650 10.07 -30.60 -6.13
C ASP A 650 11.44 -30.04 -6.58
N GLU A 651 12.45 -30.22 -5.74
CA GLU A 651 13.82 -29.75 -6.00
C GLU A 651 14.41 -30.29 -7.30
N SER A 652 14.05 -31.51 -7.68
CA SER A 652 14.53 -32.15 -8.91
C SER A 652 14.01 -31.41 -10.15
N ILE A 653 12.78 -30.91 -10.11
CA ILE A 653 12.16 -30.14 -11.18
C ILE A 653 12.84 -28.77 -11.29
N ILE A 654 12.95 -28.03 -10.19
CA ILE A 654 13.63 -26.72 -10.15
C ILE A 654 15.07 -26.84 -10.63
N ARG A 655 15.83 -27.82 -10.13
CA ARG A 655 17.23 -28.02 -10.56
C ARG A 655 17.32 -28.34 -12.07
N LYS A 656 16.38 -29.13 -12.61
CA LYS A 656 16.35 -29.42 -14.06
C LYS A 656 16.16 -28.13 -14.86
N GLN A 657 15.17 -27.32 -14.52
CA GLN A 657 14.90 -26.04 -15.18
C GLN A 657 16.10 -25.09 -15.09
N LEU A 658 16.71 -24.95 -13.91
CA LEU A 658 17.88 -24.09 -13.72
C LEU A 658 19.12 -24.56 -14.52
N ARG A 659 19.35 -25.86 -14.62
CA ARG A 659 20.46 -26.43 -15.44
C ARG A 659 20.34 -26.04 -16.91
N GLU A 660 19.12 -25.87 -17.39
CA GLU A 660 18.83 -25.52 -18.79
C GLU A 660 18.93 -24.01 -19.04
N CYS A 661 18.87 -23.17 -17.99
CA CYS A 661 18.81 -21.71 -18.14
C CYS A 661 20.05 -20.96 -17.64
N LEU A 662 20.79 -21.49 -16.67
CA LEU A 662 21.88 -20.75 -16.01
C LEU A 662 23.22 -20.77 -16.76
N GLY A 663 23.37 -21.59 -17.80
CA GLY A 663 24.63 -21.74 -18.55
C GLY A 663 25.10 -20.48 -19.28
N GLU A 664 24.21 -19.57 -19.54
CA GLU A 664 24.45 -18.37 -20.32
C GLU A 664 24.69 -17.10 -19.48
N PHE A 665 24.67 -17.19 -18.16
CA PHE A 665 25.03 -16.06 -17.29
C PHE A 665 26.54 -15.82 -17.30
N ALA A 666 26.93 -14.56 -17.48
CA ALA A 666 28.31 -14.14 -17.40
C ALA A 666 28.85 -14.31 -15.97
N THR A 667 30.05 -14.87 -15.84
CA THR A 667 30.67 -15.16 -14.56
C THR A 667 32.17 -14.83 -14.61
N GLU A 668 32.53 -13.68 -14.04
CA GLU A 668 33.92 -13.29 -13.87
C GLU A 668 34.42 -13.68 -12.47
N LYS A 669 35.69 -14.12 -12.39
CA LYS A 669 36.32 -14.36 -11.09
C LYS A 669 36.88 -13.05 -10.54
N SER A 670 36.14 -12.41 -9.69
CA SER A 670 36.60 -11.24 -8.93
C SER A 670 35.99 -11.28 -7.54
N ALA A 671 36.76 -10.85 -6.53
CA ALA A 671 36.21 -10.69 -5.19
C ALA A 671 35.28 -9.46 -5.15
N PRO A 672 34.11 -9.54 -4.49
CA PRO A 672 33.25 -8.38 -4.28
C PRO A 672 34.00 -7.30 -3.50
N VAL A 673 34.02 -6.09 -4.00
CA VAL A 673 34.64 -4.94 -3.34
C VAL A 673 33.54 -4.05 -2.77
N ARG A 674 33.43 -4.04 -1.45
CA ARG A 674 32.55 -3.09 -0.75
C ARG A 674 33.28 -1.75 -0.60
N PRO A 675 32.75 -0.66 -1.17
CA PRO A 675 33.41 0.62 -1.08
C PRO A 675 33.37 1.16 0.36
N LEU A 676 34.47 1.81 0.78
CA LEU A 676 34.48 2.58 2.02
C LEU A 676 33.78 3.89 1.80
N ILE A 677 32.69 4.12 2.48
CA ILE A 677 31.85 5.31 2.36
C ILE A 677 31.92 6.10 3.66
N SER A 678 32.35 7.36 3.56
CA SER A 678 32.31 8.27 4.69
C SER A 678 30.88 8.68 5.00
N TYR A 679 30.49 8.50 6.25
CA TYR A 679 29.21 8.94 6.80
C TYR A 679 29.48 9.61 8.14
N GLN A 680 29.21 10.92 8.18
CA GLN A 680 29.41 11.74 9.37
C GLN A 680 28.05 12.32 9.78
N PRO A 681 27.36 11.70 10.71
CA PRO A 681 26.09 12.23 11.18
C PRO A 681 26.31 13.56 11.92
N THR A 682 25.29 14.39 11.95
CA THR A 682 25.25 15.63 12.74
C THR A 682 25.65 15.35 14.17
N SER A 683 26.53 16.16 14.71
CA SER A 683 26.93 16.09 16.12
C SER A 683 26.06 17.02 16.98
N GLY A 684 25.65 16.53 18.16
CA GLY A 684 24.80 17.28 19.10
C GLY A 684 23.33 17.32 18.70
N SER A 685 22.60 18.31 19.20
CA SER A 685 21.18 18.49 18.91
C SER A 685 20.99 19.62 17.91
N MET A 686 20.19 19.36 16.87
CA MET A 686 19.81 20.34 15.84
C MET A 686 18.30 20.46 15.81
N THR A 687 17.79 21.70 15.78
CA THR A 687 16.36 21.98 15.67
C THR A 687 16.13 22.82 14.41
N HIS A 688 15.21 22.39 13.56
CA HIS A 688 14.74 23.14 12.40
C HIS A 688 13.23 23.36 12.51
N ILE A 689 12.79 24.62 12.36
CA ILE A 689 11.38 25.00 12.50
C ILE A 689 10.89 25.56 11.18
N THR A 690 9.71 25.15 10.76
CA THR A 690 9.00 25.66 9.58
C THR A 690 7.52 25.86 9.87
N GLU A 691 6.82 26.59 9.01
CA GLU A 691 5.36 26.75 9.04
C GLU A 691 4.68 25.76 8.11
N GLY A 692 3.48 25.28 8.48
CA GLY A 692 2.69 24.35 7.71
C GLY A 692 1.19 24.39 8.06
N GLU A 693 0.46 23.41 7.55
CA GLU A 693 -1.00 23.32 7.76
C GLU A 693 -1.39 22.75 9.12
N ARG A 694 -0.48 22.05 9.81
CA ARG A 694 -0.71 21.40 11.12
C ARG A 694 0.57 21.40 11.94
N ASN A 695 0.42 21.25 13.26
CA ASN A 695 1.57 21.04 14.13
C ASN A 695 2.07 19.60 14.00
N ALA A 696 3.37 19.45 13.76
CA ALA A 696 4.03 18.15 13.76
C ALA A 696 5.47 18.29 14.23
N VAL A 697 5.97 17.29 14.95
CA VAL A 697 7.36 17.23 15.39
C VAL A 697 7.95 15.88 15.00
N TYR A 698 9.10 15.91 14.37
CA TYR A 698 9.89 14.74 14.02
C TYR A 698 11.18 14.76 14.84
N MET A 699 11.39 13.74 15.66
CA MET A 699 12.59 13.59 16.48
C MET A 699 13.36 12.35 16.00
N ALA A 700 14.47 12.57 15.30
CA ALA A 700 15.29 11.50 14.75
C ALA A 700 16.58 11.31 15.56
N MET A 701 16.91 10.07 15.87
CA MET A 701 18.09 9.66 16.64
C MET A 701 18.70 8.41 16.00
N SER A 702 20.01 8.27 16.05
CA SER A 702 20.70 7.10 15.53
C SER A 702 21.99 6.85 16.28
N ILE A 703 22.27 5.58 16.55
CA ILE A 703 23.53 5.14 17.19
C ILE A 703 24.21 4.07 16.37
N PRO A 704 25.53 4.03 16.28
CA PRO A 704 26.27 2.89 15.73
C PRO A 704 25.93 1.63 16.54
N MET A 705 25.55 0.57 15.84
CA MET A 705 25.21 -0.71 16.48
C MET A 705 25.50 -1.86 15.49
N PRO A 706 26.42 -2.77 15.82
CA PRO A 706 26.66 -3.96 15.00
C PRO A 706 25.38 -4.77 14.85
N LEU A 707 25.03 -5.15 13.61
CA LEU A 707 23.86 -5.97 13.34
C LEU A 707 24.17 -7.45 13.62
N THR A 708 23.99 -7.83 14.87
CA THR A 708 23.99 -9.22 15.36
C THR A 708 22.57 -9.60 15.75
N LEU A 709 22.26 -10.90 15.83
CA LEU A 709 20.95 -11.35 16.29
C LEU A 709 20.62 -10.79 17.68
N LYS A 710 21.57 -10.80 18.61
CA LYS A 710 21.41 -10.25 19.96
C LYS A 710 21.00 -8.76 19.93
N ASN A 711 21.76 -7.95 19.19
CA ASN A 711 21.47 -6.53 19.10
C ASN A 711 20.14 -6.26 18.37
N TYR A 712 19.84 -7.06 17.35
CA TYR A 712 18.58 -6.97 16.62
C TYR A 712 17.37 -7.23 17.54
N VAL A 713 17.32 -8.36 18.24
CA VAL A 713 16.19 -8.65 19.14
C VAL A 713 16.12 -7.67 20.31
N THR A 714 17.26 -7.18 20.82
CA THR A 714 17.30 -6.14 21.85
C THR A 714 16.67 -4.83 21.34
N SER A 715 16.99 -4.45 20.08
CA SER A 715 16.44 -3.22 19.48
C SER A 715 14.94 -3.32 19.18
N GLU A 716 14.45 -4.51 18.81
CA GLU A 716 13.01 -4.76 18.65
C GLU A 716 12.25 -4.56 19.98
N VAL A 717 12.77 -5.12 21.07
CA VAL A 717 12.17 -4.94 22.40
C VAL A 717 12.27 -3.48 22.85
N ALA A 718 13.41 -2.83 22.65
CA ALA A 718 13.62 -1.42 23.01
C ALA A 718 12.68 -0.49 22.24
N GLY A 719 12.54 -0.69 20.92
CA GLY A 719 11.63 0.09 20.07
C GLY A 719 10.18 -0.05 20.50
N MET A 720 9.72 -1.28 20.77
CA MET A 720 8.36 -1.54 21.21
C MET A 720 8.06 -0.92 22.60
N LEU A 721 8.97 -1.08 23.53
CA LEU A 721 8.84 -0.45 24.86
C LEU A 721 8.83 1.08 24.74
N LEU A 722 9.74 1.65 23.96
CA LEU A 722 9.81 3.08 23.73
C LEU A 722 8.51 3.63 23.15
N ASN A 723 7.93 2.93 22.17
CA ASN A 723 6.62 3.29 21.60
C ASN A 723 5.54 3.32 22.68
N ASN A 724 5.48 2.30 23.55
CA ASN A 724 4.47 2.21 24.61
C ASN A 724 4.63 3.32 25.64
N TYR A 725 5.87 3.59 26.08
CA TYR A 725 6.15 4.64 27.08
C TYR A 725 5.89 6.03 26.52
N ILE A 726 6.30 6.33 25.29
CA ILE A 726 6.05 7.63 24.66
C ILE A 726 4.55 7.83 24.48
N SER A 727 3.82 6.85 23.96
CA SER A 727 2.37 6.93 23.78
C SER A 727 1.65 7.20 25.10
N SER A 728 2.07 6.53 26.19
CA SER A 728 1.50 6.75 27.53
C SER A 728 1.82 8.15 28.09
N SER A 729 3.01 8.67 27.84
CA SER A 729 3.46 9.98 28.35
C SER A 729 2.77 11.16 27.69
N LEU A 730 2.15 10.95 26.51
CA LEU A 730 1.47 11.99 25.74
C LEU A 730 0.00 12.15 26.12
N VAL A 731 -0.51 11.32 27.01
CA VAL A 731 -1.90 11.42 27.47
C VAL A 731 -2.13 12.82 28.10
N GLY A 732 -3.03 13.57 27.48
CA GLY A 732 -3.37 14.94 27.94
C GLY A 732 -2.56 16.07 27.29
N THR A 733 -1.62 15.80 26.40
CA THR A 733 -0.80 16.82 25.72
C THR A 733 -1.43 17.39 24.45
N GLY A 734 -2.53 16.84 23.94
CA GLY A 734 -3.08 17.26 22.65
C GLY A 734 -2.37 16.68 21.43
N MET A 735 -1.26 15.97 21.61
CA MET A 735 -0.52 15.29 20.54
C MET A 735 -0.49 13.78 20.74
N TYR A 736 -0.29 13.02 19.67
CA TYR A 736 -0.05 11.58 19.71
C TYR A 736 1.28 11.25 19.03
N ALA A 737 1.84 10.10 19.35
CA ALA A 737 3.11 9.65 18.78
C ALA A 737 2.96 8.44 17.90
N LYS A 738 3.79 8.40 16.84
CA LYS A 738 4.16 7.20 16.10
C LYS A 738 5.67 7.02 16.26
N VAL A 739 6.10 5.88 16.78
CA VAL A 739 7.52 5.58 16.94
C VAL A 739 7.92 4.54 15.91
N TYR A 740 8.86 4.90 15.06
CA TYR A 740 9.45 4.03 14.06
C TYR A 740 10.88 3.69 14.49
N TRP A 741 11.25 2.42 14.41
CA TRP A 741 12.63 1.98 14.65
C TRP A 741 13.07 1.01 13.59
N ASP A 742 14.33 1.04 13.28
CA ASP A 742 14.94 0.12 12.35
C ASP A 742 16.43 -0.09 12.63
N THR A 743 16.94 -1.24 12.16
CA THR A 743 18.36 -1.54 12.14
C THR A 743 18.86 -1.52 10.71
N ARG A 744 19.84 -0.66 10.42
CA ARG A 744 20.35 -0.43 9.06
C ARG A 744 21.76 -0.93 8.93
N ILE A 745 22.10 -1.45 7.75
CA ILE A 745 23.46 -1.90 7.40
C ILE A 745 24.23 -0.79 6.67
N ALA A 746 23.55 -0.05 5.85
CA ALA A 746 24.15 0.98 5.00
C ALA A 746 23.86 2.40 5.53
N PRO A 747 24.81 3.35 5.45
CA PRO A 747 26.23 3.15 5.07
C PRO A 747 27.05 2.45 6.15
N HIS A 748 26.63 2.46 7.39
CA HIS A 748 27.18 1.76 8.55
C HIS A 748 26.08 1.07 9.32
N GLU A 749 26.44 0.00 10.03
CA GLU A 749 25.51 -0.71 10.90
C GLU A 749 25.09 0.19 12.06
N ARG A 750 23.77 0.42 12.19
CA ARG A 750 23.20 1.34 13.19
C ARG A 750 21.78 0.98 13.58
N PHE A 751 21.39 1.41 14.76
CA PHE A 751 20.00 1.45 15.22
C PHE A 751 19.50 2.88 15.09
N SER A 752 18.33 3.07 14.50
CA SER A 752 17.70 4.36 14.26
C SER A 752 16.29 4.39 14.82
N VAL A 753 15.92 5.52 15.42
CA VAL A 753 14.58 5.78 15.94
C VAL A 753 14.09 7.12 15.41
N LEU A 754 12.85 7.14 14.93
CA LEU A 754 12.13 8.32 14.53
C LEU A 754 10.82 8.39 15.33
N VAL A 755 10.69 9.40 16.16
CA VAL A 755 9.44 9.74 16.85
C VAL A 755 8.73 10.83 16.07
N VAL A 756 7.50 10.56 15.63
CA VAL A 756 6.65 11.52 14.93
C VAL A 756 5.51 11.90 15.87
N LEU A 757 5.41 13.16 16.21
CA LEU A 757 4.33 13.73 17.02
C LEU A 757 3.42 14.53 16.09
N GLU A 758 2.13 14.30 16.17
CA GLU A 758 1.12 14.97 15.35
C GLU A 758 -0.05 15.44 16.22
N ASP A 759 -0.71 16.52 15.79
CA ASP A 759 -1.90 17.07 16.47
C ASP A 759 -3.03 16.06 16.52
N VAL A 760 -3.77 16.12 17.59
CA VAL A 760 -5.09 15.50 17.67
C VAL A 760 -6.12 16.50 17.22
N GLU A 761 -6.94 16.09 16.28
CA GLU A 761 -8.04 16.90 15.76
C GLU A 761 -8.91 17.50 16.90
N GLY A 762 -9.22 18.77 16.80
CA GLY A 762 -10.06 19.49 17.77
C GLY A 762 -9.36 19.90 19.07
N LEU A 763 -8.05 19.74 19.21
CA LEU A 763 -7.28 20.10 20.41
C LEU A 763 -6.10 21.05 20.12
N ASP A 764 -6.25 21.91 19.15
CA ASP A 764 -5.23 22.86 18.70
C ASP A 764 -5.02 23.99 19.75
N LYS A 765 -3.97 23.86 20.57
CA LYS A 765 -3.60 24.87 21.56
C LYS A 765 -2.15 25.27 21.41
N ALA A 766 -1.87 26.55 21.59
CA ALA A 766 -0.50 27.06 21.54
C ALA A 766 0.39 26.36 22.58
N GLY A 767 1.58 25.88 22.16
CA GLY A 767 2.56 25.23 23.02
C GLY A 767 2.40 23.73 23.21
N GLU A 768 1.43 23.08 22.58
CA GLU A 768 1.23 21.62 22.68
C GLU A 768 2.45 20.84 22.17
N GLU A 769 3.10 21.31 21.11
CA GLU A 769 4.31 20.65 20.60
C GLU A 769 5.46 20.66 21.63
N GLU A 770 5.63 21.73 22.42
CA GLU A 770 6.68 21.78 23.44
C GLU A 770 6.36 20.88 24.61
N ASN A 771 5.09 20.81 25.02
CA ASN A 771 4.65 19.90 26.08
C ASN A 771 4.89 18.43 25.65
N ALA A 772 4.54 18.09 24.41
CA ALA A 772 4.75 16.76 23.87
C ALA A 772 6.23 16.41 23.72
N ARG A 773 7.06 17.35 23.22
CA ARG A 773 8.51 17.19 23.15
C ARG A 773 9.13 16.99 24.53
N SER A 774 8.69 17.76 25.51
CA SER A 774 9.14 17.64 26.92
C SER A 774 8.77 16.27 27.49
N ALA A 775 7.56 15.77 27.21
CA ALA A 775 7.15 14.42 27.61
C ALA A 775 8.04 13.34 26.99
N VAL A 776 8.33 13.42 25.67
CA VAL A 776 9.25 12.48 24.99
C VAL A 776 10.67 12.57 25.58
N ARG A 777 11.18 13.77 25.78
CA ARG A 777 12.51 13.96 26.40
C ARG A 777 12.58 13.38 27.81
N LYS A 778 11.49 13.46 28.59
CA LYS A 778 11.40 12.83 29.90
C LYS A 778 11.45 11.31 29.82
N VAL A 779 10.78 10.68 28.86
CA VAL A 779 10.88 9.22 28.61
C VAL A 779 12.31 8.83 28.24
N LEU A 780 12.99 9.65 27.44
CA LEU A 780 14.39 9.45 27.04
C LEU A 780 15.40 9.93 28.09
N SER A 781 14.97 10.43 29.26
CA SER A 781 15.88 10.77 30.35
C SER A 781 16.42 9.52 31.05
N GLU A 782 17.49 9.68 31.83
CA GLU A 782 18.06 8.59 32.62
C GLU A 782 17.01 7.95 33.54
N GLN A 783 16.19 8.74 34.21
CA GLN A 783 15.10 8.24 35.04
C GLN A 783 14.01 7.54 34.23
N GLY A 784 13.59 8.12 33.11
CA GLY A 784 12.58 7.49 32.24
C GLY A 784 13.01 6.15 31.68
N VAL A 785 14.28 6.04 31.28
CA VAL A 785 14.87 4.78 30.81
C VAL A 785 14.97 3.76 31.97
N ALA A 786 15.20 4.22 33.21
CA ALA A 786 15.25 3.34 34.39
C ALA A 786 13.88 2.79 34.79
N ASP A 787 12.78 3.45 34.39
CA ASP A 787 11.40 3.07 34.75
C ASP A 787 10.85 1.88 33.90
N ILE A 788 11.66 1.28 33.01
CA ILE A 788 11.29 0.07 32.26
C ILE A 788 11.11 -1.10 33.22
N VAL A 789 9.90 -1.68 33.22
CA VAL A 789 9.53 -2.78 34.10
C VAL A 789 9.50 -4.13 33.40
N ASP A 790 9.91 -5.20 34.08
CA ASP A 790 10.04 -6.55 33.53
C ASP A 790 8.70 -7.14 33.04
N SER A 791 7.57 -6.74 33.66
CA SER A 791 6.24 -7.20 33.24
C SER A 791 5.88 -6.76 31.82
N GLN A 792 6.28 -5.55 31.43
CA GLN A 792 6.07 -5.05 30.07
C GLN A 792 7.02 -5.72 29.08
N MET A 793 8.27 -5.97 29.49
CA MET A 793 9.22 -6.70 28.67
C MET A 793 8.73 -8.09 28.29
N LYS A 794 8.16 -8.83 29.25
CA LYS A 794 7.62 -10.17 28.98
C LYS A 794 6.54 -10.14 27.91
N ALA A 795 5.57 -9.24 28.03
CA ALA A 795 4.50 -9.09 27.05
C ALA A 795 5.06 -8.72 25.65
N CYS A 796 6.03 -7.79 25.58
CA CYS A 796 6.69 -7.42 24.34
C CYS A 796 7.44 -8.59 23.71
N LYS A 797 8.20 -9.35 24.49
CA LYS A 797 8.94 -10.54 24.00
C LYS A 797 8.00 -11.60 23.47
N ASP A 798 6.93 -11.91 24.21
CA ASP A 798 5.94 -12.93 23.79
C ASP A 798 5.27 -12.54 22.49
N TRP A 799 4.92 -11.26 22.33
CA TRP A 799 4.36 -10.73 21.08
C TRP A 799 5.37 -10.80 19.92
N LEU A 800 6.61 -10.39 20.14
CA LEU A 800 7.66 -10.41 19.11
C LEU A 800 7.99 -11.83 18.65
N LYS A 801 8.06 -12.81 19.56
CA LYS A 801 8.23 -14.22 19.20
C LYS A 801 7.06 -14.75 18.37
N HIS A 802 5.83 -14.45 18.80
CA HIS A 802 4.65 -14.83 18.04
C HIS A 802 4.68 -14.23 16.63
N ASN A 803 4.91 -12.92 16.52
CA ASN A 803 4.99 -12.23 15.25
C ASN A 803 6.11 -12.77 14.35
N HIS A 804 7.26 -13.13 14.93
CA HIS A 804 8.34 -13.79 14.20
C HIS A 804 7.90 -15.15 13.65
N SER A 805 7.19 -15.97 14.44
CA SER A 805 6.67 -17.27 13.99
C SER A 805 5.67 -17.12 12.85
N VAL A 806 4.79 -16.12 12.92
CA VAL A 806 3.82 -15.80 11.86
C VAL A 806 4.53 -15.35 10.58
N ARG A 807 5.55 -14.48 10.68
CA ARG A 807 6.36 -14.05 9.52
C ARG A 807 7.00 -15.22 8.77
N LYS A 808 7.41 -16.29 9.45
CA LYS A 808 8.00 -17.49 8.81
C LYS A 808 7.02 -18.23 7.90
N ASN A 809 5.71 -18.00 8.03
CA ASN A 809 4.71 -18.55 7.13
C ASN A 809 4.63 -17.77 5.80
N ASN A 810 5.33 -16.62 5.70
CA ASN A 810 5.40 -15.83 4.49
C ASN A 810 6.61 -16.25 3.64
N PRO A 811 6.41 -16.70 2.39
CA PRO A 811 7.51 -17.05 1.50
C PRO A 811 8.52 -15.90 1.27
N GLN A 812 8.03 -14.66 1.20
CA GLN A 812 8.87 -13.47 1.01
C GLN A 812 9.85 -13.25 2.19
N TYR A 813 9.45 -13.60 3.41
CA TYR A 813 10.34 -13.55 4.58
C TYR A 813 11.61 -14.37 4.35
N TRP A 814 11.48 -15.58 3.79
CA TRP A 814 12.62 -16.45 3.53
C TRP A 814 13.50 -15.94 2.39
N VAL A 815 12.89 -15.33 1.36
CA VAL A 815 13.66 -14.66 0.31
C VAL A 815 14.54 -13.56 0.91
N ASP A 816 13.96 -12.68 1.72
CA ASP A 816 14.68 -11.56 2.32
C ASP A 816 15.73 -12.02 3.35
N ALA A 817 15.42 -13.04 4.16
CA ALA A 817 16.36 -13.61 5.13
C ALA A 817 17.57 -14.28 4.46
N MET A 818 17.35 -15.06 3.39
CA MET A 818 18.43 -15.67 2.63
C MET A 818 19.28 -14.64 1.88
N LEU A 819 18.67 -13.59 1.30
CA LEU A 819 19.40 -12.48 0.70
C LEU A 819 20.31 -11.79 1.72
N LEU A 820 19.77 -11.48 2.90
CA LEU A 820 20.55 -10.88 4.00
C LEU A 820 21.74 -11.76 4.39
N ARG A 821 21.50 -13.07 4.47
CA ARG A 821 22.56 -14.06 4.79
C ARG A 821 23.66 -14.09 3.75
N TYR A 822 23.30 -14.17 2.46
CA TYR A 822 24.27 -14.41 1.39
C TYR A 822 24.96 -13.14 0.88
N LEU A 823 24.32 -11.97 1.00
CA LEU A 823 24.91 -10.69 0.59
C LEU A 823 25.62 -9.96 1.73
N GLU A 824 25.07 -10.02 2.94
CA GLU A 824 25.57 -9.25 4.08
C GLU A 824 26.19 -10.13 5.20
N GLY A 825 26.09 -11.45 5.07
CA GLY A 825 26.61 -12.40 6.06
C GLY A 825 25.85 -12.39 7.39
N LYS A 826 24.62 -11.86 7.43
CA LYS A 826 23.82 -11.70 8.65
C LYS A 826 22.73 -12.76 8.74
N ASP A 827 22.61 -13.39 9.90
CA ASP A 827 21.54 -14.31 10.25
C ASP A 827 20.75 -13.73 11.43
N LEU A 828 19.52 -13.29 11.17
CA LEU A 828 18.61 -12.72 12.17
C LEU A 828 17.43 -13.66 12.47
N THR A 829 17.54 -14.93 12.03
CA THR A 829 16.44 -15.90 12.11
C THR A 829 16.77 -17.08 13.01
N THR A 830 17.98 -17.65 12.81
CA THR A 830 18.40 -18.85 13.54
C THR A 830 18.59 -18.54 15.01
N GLY A 831 17.83 -19.24 15.88
CA GLY A 831 17.91 -19.01 17.32
C GLY A 831 17.21 -17.76 17.84
N TYR A 832 16.36 -17.12 17.02
CA TYR A 832 15.63 -15.88 17.37
C TYR A 832 14.91 -15.97 18.71
N ASP A 833 14.14 -17.04 18.95
CA ASP A 833 13.34 -17.19 20.18
C ASP A 833 14.24 -17.31 21.43
N ASN A 834 15.33 -18.08 21.31
CA ASN A 834 16.29 -18.23 22.42
C ASN A 834 17.01 -16.90 22.73
N GLU A 835 17.42 -16.18 21.68
CA GLU A 835 18.07 -14.88 21.87
C GLU A 835 17.10 -13.83 22.41
N MET A 836 15.83 -13.87 22.01
CA MET A 836 14.76 -13.04 22.55
C MET A 836 14.56 -13.32 24.06
N ASP A 837 14.59 -14.57 24.49
CA ASP A 837 14.49 -14.94 25.91
C ASP A 837 15.67 -14.40 26.73
N ASN A 838 16.87 -14.32 26.13
CA ASN A 838 18.07 -13.79 26.75
C ASN A 838 18.13 -12.26 26.87
N VAL A 839 17.24 -11.53 26.21
CA VAL A 839 17.17 -10.05 26.35
C VAL A 839 16.80 -9.69 27.79
N THR A 840 17.64 -8.90 28.47
CA THR A 840 17.40 -8.41 29.84
C THR A 840 16.98 -6.96 29.86
N ALA A 841 16.37 -6.52 30.96
CA ALA A 841 16.05 -5.10 31.19
C ALA A 841 17.31 -4.22 31.11
N GLU A 842 18.46 -4.73 31.57
CA GLU A 842 19.73 -4.02 31.52
C GLU A 842 20.23 -3.83 30.08
N ASN A 843 20.09 -4.85 29.19
CA ASN A 843 20.43 -4.71 27.76
C ASN A 843 19.60 -3.61 27.10
N VAL A 844 18.30 -3.60 27.36
CA VAL A 844 17.38 -2.59 26.81
C VAL A 844 17.68 -1.21 27.35
N LYS A 845 17.89 -1.08 28.68
CA LYS A 845 18.26 0.18 29.33
C LYS A 845 19.57 0.74 28.77
N SER A 846 20.59 -0.09 28.61
CA SER A 846 21.86 0.31 28.02
C SER A 846 21.72 0.83 26.59
N LEU A 847 20.91 0.16 25.76
CA LEU A 847 20.62 0.60 24.40
C LEU A 847 19.87 1.93 24.37
N LEU A 848 18.83 2.08 25.20
CA LEU A 848 18.03 3.32 25.29
C LEU A 848 18.85 4.47 25.89
N THR A 849 19.72 4.22 26.85
CA THR A 849 20.66 5.23 27.38
C THR A 849 21.62 5.71 26.28
N SER A 850 22.15 4.79 25.48
CA SER A 850 22.99 5.14 24.32
C SER A 850 22.24 5.99 23.31
N LEU A 851 20.98 5.65 23.04
CA LEU A 851 20.09 6.42 22.14
C LEU A 851 19.77 7.80 22.73
N SER A 852 19.51 7.89 24.02
CA SER A 852 19.24 9.12 24.75
C SER A 852 20.41 10.13 24.66
N ASN A 853 21.63 9.63 24.68
CA ASN A 853 22.86 10.42 24.57
C ASN A 853 23.28 10.68 23.11
N ALA A 854 22.58 10.09 22.14
CA ALA A 854 22.88 10.28 20.72
C ALA A 854 22.58 11.71 20.25
N SER A 855 23.19 12.07 19.15
CA SER A 855 22.83 13.28 18.40
C SER A 855 21.37 13.21 17.99
N LYS A 856 20.66 14.34 18.13
CA LYS A 856 19.20 14.42 17.88
C LYS A 856 18.94 15.48 16.82
N VAL A 857 18.09 15.14 15.89
CA VAL A 857 17.54 16.09 14.93
C VAL A 857 16.04 16.25 15.23
N GLU A 858 15.62 17.48 15.49
CA GLU A 858 14.22 17.83 15.67
C GLU A 858 13.77 18.71 14.49
N TYR A 859 12.81 18.24 13.74
CA TYR A 859 12.14 18.99 12.68
C TYR A 859 10.72 19.30 13.14
N ILE A 860 10.41 20.59 13.25
CA ILE A 860 9.16 21.10 13.83
C ILE A 860 8.39 21.83 12.76
N ILE A 861 7.17 21.44 12.53
CA ILE A 861 6.20 22.13 11.69
C ILE A 861 5.20 22.79 12.65
N ARG A 862 5.02 24.09 12.52
CA ARG A 862 4.02 24.86 13.29
C ARG A 862 2.91 25.30 12.35
N LYS A 863 1.68 25.15 12.82
CA LYS A 863 0.52 25.63 12.11
C LYS A 863 0.58 27.15 11.95
N LYS A 864 0.26 27.64 10.75
CA LYS A 864 0.12 29.07 10.44
C LYS A 864 -1.05 29.69 11.18
#